data_08f6579fbdadf4abeeb92e20c963b6b9
#
_entry.id   08f6579fbdadf4abeeb92e20c963b6b9
#
_cell.length_a   1.000
_cell.length_b   1.000
_cell.length_c   1.000
_cell.angle_alpha   90.00
_cell.angle_beta   90.00
_cell.angle_gamma   90.00
#
_symmetry.space_group_name_H-M   'P 1'
#
loop_
_entity.id
_entity.type
_entity.pdbx_description
1 polymer ?
#
loop_
_entity_poly.entity_id
_entity_poly.type
_entity_poly.pdbx_seq_one_letter_code
_entity_poly.pdbx_strand_id
1 'polypeptide(L)'
;MNTLRYALRFLLRARTYTLINLLGLAFSLACCIILLRYIHRELTVDTHCVDRENVYVSRCQIGENDALVSSTLNGDTLAVDPSLVMQRSRVTLLDHDMIRYKDNRLQVNMIVADTTFLKLFRYQLLQGEYFLSKPGMALLSEHLAHKLFGKQNPIGETFVLSTGKSVTVSGIFATPENKSILQVDAILSEMPGALWERMPMEFVRFVPGADIQKLNEAGKILRPTQVGDGSMYTFSLLSLKDVYWESRLLYRTSPTMCVSGNRAQLYVLSAMCIFIFFIGLLNYINLYAVLLGKRLRIYLLHRVWGAGSRPLFMLVYWENLVLSVLSLLLAWTVVELVQPFVNRLFDTVFTVGTFDVWVSLSLLVWLPLLISLCTVVRCWKSPLGMLLVRSGNDRKSIRLRQGFLFVQYTVTIVLVVLALFFHRHLNLLLNTPPGFQVENVIHANLVYESTDYASYTDESIQARKQRVAQIDEALSKCPDISCWTAGLYSILDFDYTAEFQNAKGETVSLNQNFATPEFFTLFNLKLVEGKLPVEEDGFVVNRAALRALGYTSLEGATVLDLRMKEFVPDLQARPIVGVIEDYYSGHISKGVRPMLFMVSPTMRGDVYQIACQPGKLSQVIDYLRKLEREVYGTENFQYSLLKDDVQKLYKSDQQVATIYSAFAFIAIVISCLGLLGISLFDIRQRYREIAIRKVNGAMLKDLYVLLLRRYVGMLLLAAVVAVPLAWLAIHYYTADLVVKASVTVGLFLAAFLIVAVISVATLLWQVNKASRINPSEVMKNE
;
A
#
# COMPACT_ATOMS: atom_id res chain seq x y z
N MET A 1 7.81 44.74 -17.40
CA MET A 1 8.39 45.11 -16.10
C MET A 1 7.40 45.83 -15.16
N ASN A 2 6.55 46.74 -15.65
CA ASN A 2 5.63 47.48 -14.79
C ASN A 2 4.50 46.64 -14.16
N THR A 3 3.98 45.63 -14.85
CA THR A 3 2.94 44.73 -14.35
C THR A 3 3.37 43.88 -13.17
N LEU A 4 4.59 43.35 -13.19
CA LEU A 4 5.18 42.55 -12.10
C LEU A 4 5.41 43.39 -10.83
N ARG A 5 5.97 44.60 -10.97
CA ARG A 5 6.12 45.52 -9.83
C ARG A 5 4.78 45.94 -9.22
N TYR A 6 3.76 46.08 -10.05
CA TYR A 6 2.40 46.38 -9.59
C TYR A 6 1.81 45.22 -8.82
N ALA A 7 1.96 43.99 -9.33
CA ALA A 7 1.51 42.76 -8.66
C ALA A 7 2.15 42.60 -7.27
N LEU A 8 3.49 42.74 -7.17
CA LEU A 8 4.22 42.65 -5.91
C LEU A 8 3.79 43.70 -4.88
N ARG A 9 3.68 44.98 -5.29
CA ARG A 9 3.22 46.06 -4.39
C ARG A 9 1.83 45.78 -3.84
N PHE A 10 0.95 45.18 -4.63
CA PHE A 10 -0.39 44.88 -4.20
C PHE A 10 -0.41 43.71 -3.19
N LEU A 11 0.31 42.63 -3.45
CA LEU A 11 0.43 41.49 -2.53
C LEU A 11 0.95 41.96 -1.16
N LEU A 12 1.90 42.90 -1.15
CA LEU A 12 2.43 43.49 0.07
C LEU A 12 1.43 44.39 0.81
N ARG A 13 0.47 45.03 0.13
CA ARG A 13 -0.57 45.87 0.77
C ARG A 13 -1.68 45.03 1.44
N ALA A 14 -1.95 43.82 0.93
CA ALA A 14 -2.97 42.92 1.47
C ALA A 14 -2.37 41.76 2.28
N ARG A 15 -1.35 42.00 3.07
CA ARG A 15 -0.47 41.00 3.73
C ARG A 15 -1.22 39.80 4.32
N THR A 16 -2.24 40.03 5.16
CA THR A 16 -2.98 38.97 5.86
C THR A 16 -3.69 38.02 4.90
N TYR A 17 -4.40 38.56 3.89
CA TYR A 17 -5.11 37.73 2.91
C TYR A 17 -4.16 36.99 1.98
N THR A 18 -3.06 37.67 1.58
CA THR A 18 -2.01 37.08 0.75
C THR A 18 -1.34 35.92 1.49
N LEU A 19 -1.02 36.09 2.78
CA LEU A 19 -0.38 35.05 3.59
C LEU A 19 -1.30 33.83 3.79
N ILE A 20 -2.58 34.06 4.13
CA ILE A 20 -3.56 32.98 4.30
C ILE A 20 -3.72 32.21 2.97
N ASN A 21 -3.78 32.94 1.86
CA ASN A 21 -3.92 32.33 0.54
C ASN A 21 -2.68 31.55 0.13
N LEU A 22 -1.49 32.11 0.37
CA LEU A 22 -0.21 31.47 0.12
C LEU A 22 -0.07 30.17 0.89
N LEU A 23 -0.33 30.19 2.20
CA LEU A 23 -0.25 29.01 3.06
C LEU A 23 -1.27 27.95 2.67
N GLY A 24 -2.54 28.32 2.49
CA GLY A 24 -3.59 27.38 2.11
C GLY A 24 -3.31 26.67 0.79
N LEU A 25 -2.83 27.42 -0.22
CA LEU A 25 -2.47 26.85 -1.50
C LEU A 25 -1.19 26.01 -1.40
N ALA A 26 -0.16 26.45 -0.66
CA ALA A 26 1.09 25.73 -0.50
C ALA A 26 0.88 24.36 0.18
N PHE A 27 0.11 24.28 1.26
CA PHE A 27 -0.22 23.01 1.92
C PHE A 27 -1.00 22.07 0.99
N SER A 28 -1.97 22.60 0.25
CA SER A 28 -2.73 21.79 -0.71
C SER A 28 -1.84 21.26 -1.82
N LEU A 29 -0.97 22.09 -2.41
CA LEU A 29 -0.05 21.69 -3.47
C LEU A 29 0.99 20.68 -2.96
N ALA A 30 1.54 20.87 -1.75
CA ALA A 30 2.47 19.92 -1.16
C ALA A 30 1.87 18.52 -1.04
N CYS A 31 0.63 18.44 -0.54
CA CYS A 31 -0.09 17.17 -0.46
C CYS A 31 -0.34 16.54 -1.83
N CYS A 32 -0.75 17.36 -2.80
CA CYS A 32 -0.97 16.87 -4.16
C CYS A 32 0.33 16.34 -4.79
N ILE A 33 1.46 17.01 -4.59
CA ILE A 33 2.75 16.56 -5.10
C ILE A 33 3.11 15.20 -4.49
N ILE A 34 3.01 15.04 -3.17
CA ILE A 34 3.31 13.78 -2.48
C ILE A 34 2.42 12.65 -3.01
N LEU A 35 1.10 12.89 -3.10
CA LEU A 35 0.16 11.89 -3.60
C LEU A 35 0.39 11.55 -5.08
N LEU A 36 0.61 12.54 -5.93
CA LEU A 36 0.87 12.33 -7.35
C LEU A 36 2.17 11.54 -7.58
N ARG A 37 3.22 11.78 -6.77
CA ARG A 37 4.44 10.97 -6.78
C ARG A 37 4.16 9.51 -6.47
N TYR A 38 3.39 9.25 -5.41
CA TYR A 38 3.01 7.89 -5.05
C TYR A 38 2.17 7.23 -6.14
N ILE A 39 1.13 7.91 -6.61
CA ILE A 39 0.25 7.41 -7.69
C ILE A 39 1.06 7.13 -8.96
N HIS A 40 1.94 8.06 -9.35
CA HIS A 40 2.80 7.87 -10.51
C HIS A 40 3.68 6.63 -10.38
N ARG A 41 4.30 6.43 -9.21
CA ARG A 41 5.13 5.26 -8.95
C ARG A 41 4.35 3.94 -9.03
N GLU A 42 3.12 3.91 -8.50
CA GLU A 42 2.24 2.73 -8.59
C GLU A 42 1.75 2.46 -10.04
N LEU A 43 1.64 3.47 -10.88
CA LEU A 43 1.24 3.35 -12.28
C LEU A 43 2.42 3.04 -13.22
N THR A 44 3.65 3.36 -12.80
CA THR A 44 4.87 3.19 -13.60
C THR A 44 5.68 1.95 -13.24
N VAL A 45 5.04 0.93 -12.66
CA VAL A 45 5.68 -0.35 -12.35
C VAL A 45 6.21 -0.99 -13.65
N ASP A 46 7.41 -1.55 -13.60
CA ASP A 46 8.08 -2.24 -14.73
C ASP A 46 8.25 -1.41 -16.02
N THR A 47 8.34 -0.09 -15.93
CA THR A 47 8.58 0.75 -17.11
C THR A 47 9.98 0.62 -17.70
N HIS A 48 10.90 -0.03 -17.00
CA HIS A 48 12.20 -0.44 -17.52
C HIS A 48 12.10 -1.64 -18.48
N CYS A 49 10.95 -2.34 -18.50
CA CYS A 49 10.67 -3.39 -19.47
C CYS A 49 10.39 -2.80 -20.85
N VAL A 50 11.04 -3.35 -21.87
CA VAL A 50 10.86 -2.94 -23.26
C VAL A 50 9.47 -3.31 -23.74
N ASP A 51 8.74 -2.31 -24.24
CA ASP A 51 7.43 -2.53 -24.85
C ASP A 51 6.46 -3.28 -23.90
N ARG A 52 6.43 -2.82 -22.62
CA ARG A 52 5.64 -3.40 -21.53
C ARG A 52 4.18 -3.70 -21.92
N GLU A 53 3.65 -2.97 -22.90
CA GLU A 53 2.26 -3.12 -23.36
C GLU A 53 2.00 -4.44 -24.08
N ASN A 54 3.04 -4.98 -24.73
CA ASN A 54 3.00 -6.21 -25.51
C ASN A 54 3.67 -7.38 -24.79
N VAL A 55 4.06 -7.20 -23.51
CA VAL A 55 4.63 -8.24 -22.66
C VAL A 55 3.57 -8.86 -21.78
N TYR A 56 3.52 -10.18 -21.79
CA TYR A 56 2.58 -10.99 -21.02
C TYR A 56 3.33 -12.01 -20.18
N VAL A 57 2.71 -12.38 -19.07
CA VAL A 57 3.21 -13.38 -18.14
C VAL A 57 2.27 -14.57 -18.16
N SER A 58 2.84 -15.77 -18.17
CA SER A 58 2.06 -17.01 -18.12
C SER A 58 1.44 -17.19 -16.71
N ARG A 59 0.16 -17.53 -16.68
CA ARG A 59 -0.61 -17.85 -15.50
C ARG A 59 -1.09 -19.28 -15.60
N CYS A 60 -0.77 -20.08 -14.62
CA CYS A 60 -1.32 -21.41 -14.44
C CYS A 60 -2.45 -21.35 -13.41
N GLN A 61 -3.64 -21.76 -13.78
CA GLN A 61 -4.78 -21.88 -12.88
C GLN A 61 -4.95 -23.37 -12.52
N ILE A 62 -5.08 -23.65 -11.24
CA ILE A 62 -5.22 -24.98 -10.66
C ILE A 62 -6.60 -25.05 -10.00
N GLY A 63 -7.55 -25.80 -10.60
CA GLY A 63 -8.94 -25.79 -10.13
C GLY A 63 -9.63 -24.42 -10.27
N GLU A 64 -10.71 -24.21 -9.51
CA GLU A 64 -11.50 -22.97 -9.62
C GLU A 64 -10.88 -21.77 -8.88
N ASN A 65 -10.14 -22.02 -7.81
CA ASN A 65 -9.73 -20.98 -6.86
C ASN A 65 -8.23 -20.72 -6.79
N ASP A 66 -7.40 -21.50 -7.47
CA ASP A 66 -5.97 -21.48 -7.33
C ASP A 66 -5.26 -21.09 -8.61
N ALA A 67 -4.40 -20.10 -8.52
CA ALA A 67 -3.58 -19.67 -9.63
C ALA A 67 -2.20 -19.24 -9.16
N LEU A 68 -1.17 -19.52 -9.95
CA LEU A 68 0.20 -19.04 -9.74
C LEU A 68 0.80 -18.59 -11.07
N VAL A 69 1.86 -17.79 -11.00
CA VAL A 69 2.59 -17.39 -12.20
C VAL A 69 3.58 -18.49 -12.53
N SER A 70 3.23 -19.30 -13.52
CA SER A 70 4.10 -20.38 -14.00
C SER A 70 3.86 -20.63 -15.47
N SER A 71 4.91 -21.03 -16.19
CA SER A 71 4.82 -21.37 -17.61
C SER A 71 4.52 -22.83 -17.86
N THR A 72 4.85 -23.71 -16.91
CA THR A 72 4.87 -25.14 -17.19
C THR A 72 4.65 -25.95 -15.94
N LEU A 73 3.98 -27.07 -16.10
CA LEU A 73 4.11 -28.24 -15.27
C LEU A 73 4.94 -29.24 -16.07
N ASN A 74 6.04 -29.73 -15.49
CA ASN A 74 6.90 -30.75 -16.09
C ASN A 74 7.59 -30.38 -17.42
N GLY A 75 8.01 -29.12 -17.59
CA GLY A 75 8.84 -28.72 -18.74
C GLY A 75 8.09 -28.39 -20.04
N ASP A 76 6.77 -28.51 -20.05
CA ASP A 76 5.95 -28.15 -21.22
C ASP A 76 5.73 -26.65 -21.35
N THR A 77 5.91 -26.11 -22.54
CA THR A 77 5.71 -24.69 -22.86
C THR A 77 4.28 -24.40 -23.23
N LEU A 78 3.84 -23.17 -22.95
CA LEU A 78 2.57 -22.65 -23.48
C LEU A 78 2.60 -22.79 -25.02
N ALA A 79 1.63 -23.51 -25.59
CA ALA A 79 1.54 -23.69 -27.04
C ALA A 79 1.03 -22.39 -27.68
N VAL A 80 1.95 -21.49 -27.99
CA VAL A 80 1.70 -20.23 -28.71
C VAL A 80 2.33 -20.32 -30.08
N ASP A 81 1.64 -19.79 -31.08
CA ASP A 81 2.20 -19.71 -32.46
C ASP A 81 3.53 -18.93 -32.43
N PRO A 82 4.66 -19.57 -32.83
CA PRO A 82 5.96 -18.92 -32.82
C PRO A 82 6.04 -17.65 -33.66
N SER A 83 5.20 -17.51 -34.68
CA SER A 83 5.16 -16.32 -35.55
C SER A 83 4.67 -15.06 -34.84
N LEU A 84 3.91 -15.21 -33.76
CA LEU A 84 3.39 -14.12 -32.94
C LEU A 84 4.35 -13.70 -31.80
N VAL A 85 5.39 -14.51 -31.56
CA VAL A 85 6.30 -14.29 -30.43
C VAL A 85 7.57 -13.59 -30.89
N MET A 86 7.82 -12.38 -30.40
CA MET A 86 9.06 -11.66 -30.67
C MET A 86 10.19 -12.07 -29.73
N GLN A 87 9.90 -12.23 -28.46
CA GLN A 87 10.87 -12.61 -27.43
C GLN A 87 10.18 -13.45 -26.38
N ARG A 88 10.91 -14.41 -25.84
CA ARG A 88 10.46 -15.30 -24.76
C ARG A 88 11.58 -15.45 -23.75
N SER A 89 11.29 -15.32 -22.50
CA SER A 89 12.25 -15.48 -21.41
C SER A 89 11.64 -16.28 -20.26
N ARG A 90 12.43 -17.19 -19.72
CA ARG A 90 12.08 -17.95 -18.52
C ARG A 90 12.91 -17.49 -17.35
N VAL A 91 12.25 -17.36 -16.21
CA VAL A 91 12.83 -16.87 -14.98
C VAL A 91 12.46 -17.82 -13.83
N THR A 92 13.45 -18.41 -13.21
CA THR A 92 13.24 -19.22 -12.00
C THR A 92 13.54 -18.37 -10.77
N LEU A 93 12.59 -18.31 -9.83
CA LEU A 93 12.71 -17.54 -8.60
C LEU A 93 13.45 -18.36 -7.53
N LEU A 94 14.51 -17.79 -6.97
CA LEU A 94 15.25 -18.31 -5.81
C LEU A 94 14.98 -17.39 -4.62
N ASP A 95 13.87 -17.66 -3.97
CA ASP A 95 13.34 -16.85 -2.90
C ASP A 95 14.13 -17.10 -1.61
N HIS A 96 14.62 -16.03 -0.99
CA HIS A 96 15.35 -16.07 0.28
C HIS A 96 16.45 -17.13 0.31
N ASP A 97 17.14 -17.33 -0.81
CA ASP A 97 18.21 -18.31 -0.89
C ASP A 97 19.49 -17.79 -0.21
N MET A 98 20.27 -18.72 0.35
CA MET A 98 21.47 -18.40 1.12
C MET A 98 22.68 -18.34 0.22
N ILE A 99 23.42 -17.24 0.25
CA ILE A 99 24.73 -17.12 -0.39
C ILE A 99 25.84 -16.99 0.65
N ARG A 100 27.02 -17.52 0.33
CA ARG A 100 28.20 -17.43 1.18
C ARG A 100 29.39 -16.82 0.44
N TYR A 101 29.95 -15.76 1.03
CA TYR A 101 31.21 -15.18 0.59
C TYR A 101 32.15 -15.07 1.78
N LYS A 102 33.25 -15.84 1.77
CA LYS A 102 34.15 -16.00 2.92
C LYS A 102 33.37 -16.44 4.16
N ASP A 103 33.42 -15.67 5.24
CA ASP A 103 32.72 -15.94 6.49
C ASP A 103 31.31 -15.32 6.53
N ASN A 104 30.96 -14.50 5.52
CA ASN A 104 29.66 -13.86 5.46
C ASN A 104 28.64 -14.74 4.74
N ARG A 105 27.50 -14.96 5.38
CA ARG A 105 26.31 -15.56 4.75
C ARG A 105 25.20 -14.51 4.71
N LEU A 106 24.52 -14.44 3.59
CA LEU A 106 23.39 -13.52 3.39
C LEU A 106 22.26 -14.26 2.72
N GLN A 107 21.07 -13.99 3.18
CA GLN A 107 19.84 -14.40 2.52
C GLN A 107 19.48 -13.33 1.49
N VAL A 108 19.27 -13.72 0.25
CA VAL A 108 19.09 -12.83 -0.89
C VAL A 108 18.02 -13.36 -1.83
N ASN A 109 17.36 -12.44 -2.50
CA ASN A 109 16.39 -12.76 -3.53
C ASN A 109 17.10 -12.82 -4.88
N MET A 110 17.15 -13.99 -5.46
CA MET A 110 17.85 -14.22 -6.72
C MET A 110 16.90 -14.76 -7.77
N ILE A 111 17.24 -14.51 -9.02
CA ILE A 111 16.58 -15.15 -10.16
C ILE A 111 17.63 -15.85 -11.02
N VAL A 112 17.24 -17.00 -11.57
CA VAL A 112 17.95 -17.61 -12.68
C VAL A 112 17.26 -17.19 -13.96
N ALA A 113 17.98 -16.56 -14.86
CA ALA A 113 17.40 -16.00 -16.07
C ALA A 113 18.32 -16.20 -17.28
N ASP A 114 17.71 -16.23 -18.46
CA ASP A 114 18.41 -16.26 -19.74
C ASP A 114 18.88 -14.86 -20.20
N THR A 115 19.68 -14.81 -21.25
CA THR A 115 20.13 -13.55 -21.85
C THR A 115 18.98 -12.72 -22.43
N THR A 116 17.83 -13.35 -22.73
CA THR A 116 16.63 -12.69 -23.26
C THR A 116 15.96 -11.85 -22.21
N PHE A 117 16.02 -12.27 -20.92
CA PHE A 117 15.52 -11.50 -19.79
C PHE A 117 16.14 -10.11 -19.73
N LEU A 118 17.46 -10.02 -19.85
CA LEU A 118 18.18 -8.74 -19.81
C LEU A 118 17.88 -7.83 -21.02
N LYS A 119 17.52 -8.43 -22.17
CA LYS A 119 17.07 -7.67 -23.34
C LYS A 119 15.65 -7.13 -23.16
N LEU A 120 14.81 -7.88 -22.42
CA LEU A 120 13.44 -7.53 -22.15
C LEU A 120 13.35 -6.53 -21.00
N PHE A 121 14.01 -6.81 -19.88
CA PHE A 121 14.11 -5.95 -18.71
C PHE A 121 15.48 -5.25 -18.73
N ARG A 122 15.50 -3.97 -19.09
CA ARG A 122 16.73 -3.18 -19.24
C ARG A 122 17.23 -2.72 -17.87
N TYR A 123 17.91 -3.61 -17.14
CA TYR A 123 18.68 -3.20 -15.99
C TYR A 123 19.91 -2.39 -16.42
N GLN A 124 20.10 -1.21 -15.85
CA GLN A 124 21.28 -0.39 -16.15
C GLN A 124 22.53 -1.01 -15.51
N LEU A 125 23.51 -1.40 -16.32
CA LEU A 125 24.79 -1.90 -15.83
C LEU A 125 25.64 -0.70 -15.35
N LEU A 126 26.15 -0.80 -14.12
CA LEU A 126 27.04 0.20 -13.53
C LEU A 126 28.51 -0.15 -13.76
N GLN A 127 28.83 -1.45 -13.65
CA GLN A 127 30.20 -1.98 -13.81
C GLN A 127 30.16 -3.40 -14.38
N GLY A 128 31.20 -3.81 -15.10
CA GLY A 128 31.33 -5.14 -15.64
C GLY A 128 30.63 -5.36 -16.97
N GLU A 129 30.24 -6.59 -17.24
CA GLU A 129 29.62 -7.01 -18.49
C GLU A 129 28.38 -7.87 -18.27
N TYR A 130 27.43 -7.84 -19.22
CA TYR A 130 26.22 -8.68 -19.22
C TYR A 130 26.53 -10.13 -19.61
N PHE A 131 27.43 -10.82 -18.90
CA PHE A 131 27.78 -12.19 -19.19
C PHE A 131 26.87 -13.17 -18.47
N LEU A 132 25.68 -13.44 -19.03
CA LEU A 132 24.84 -14.57 -18.61
C LEU A 132 24.88 -15.74 -19.61
N SER A 133 25.71 -15.67 -20.64
CA SER A 133 25.85 -16.74 -21.65
C SER A 133 26.76 -17.88 -21.19
N LYS A 134 27.51 -17.69 -20.11
CA LYS A 134 28.32 -18.75 -19.50
C LYS A 134 27.66 -19.22 -18.22
N PRO A 135 27.57 -20.53 -17.97
CA PRO A 135 27.08 -21.08 -16.71
C PRO A 135 27.92 -20.58 -15.52
N GLY A 136 27.26 -20.34 -14.39
CA GLY A 136 27.96 -19.94 -13.15
C GLY A 136 28.36 -18.48 -13.07
N MET A 137 27.72 -17.59 -13.84
CA MET A 137 27.92 -16.14 -13.75
C MET A 137 26.76 -15.47 -13.05
N ALA A 138 27.03 -14.33 -12.38
CA ALA A 138 26.01 -13.53 -11.69
C ALA A 138 26.18 -12.03 -11.94
N LEU A 139 25.05 -11.35 -12.05
CA LEU A 139 24.95 -9.91 -11.92
C LEU A 139 24.38 -9.58 -10.54
N LEU A 140 25.00 -8.66 -9.82
CA LEU A 140 24.56 -8.25 -8.49
C LEU A 140 23.95 -6.86 -8.53
N SER A 141 22.95 -6.61 -7.69
CA SER A 141 22.49 -5.26 -7.44
C SER A 141 23.58 -4.46 -6.71
N GLU A 142 23.63 -3.14 -6.93
CA GLU A 142 24.57 -2.24 -6.25
C GLU A 142 24.51 -2.41 -4.72
N HIS A 143 23.29 -2.55 -4.17
CA HIS A 143 23.08 -2.76 -2.74
C HIS A 143 23.71 -4.06 -2.23
N LEU A 144 23.49 -5.17 -2.93
CA LEU A 144 24.05 -6.47 -2.55
C LEU A 144 25.57 -6.48 -2.72
N ALA A 145 26.10 -5.92 -3.81
CA ALA A 145 27.54 -5.81 -4.04
C ALA A 145 28.22 -5.05 -2.90
N HIS A 146 27.63 -3.94 -2.48
CA HIS A 146 28.16 -3.16 -1.35
C HIS A 146 28.09 -3.89 -0.02
N LYS A 147 27.02 -4.67 0.20
CA LYS A 147 26.80 -5.44 1.44
C LYS A 147 27.76 -6.64 1.56
N LEU A 148 28.08 -7.32 0.43
CA LEU A 148 28.95 -8.47 0.41
C LEU A 148 30.44 -8.09 0.39
N PHE A 149 30.81 -7.13 -0.45
CA PHE A 149 32.21 -6.84 -0.78
C PHE A 149 32.70 -5.52 -0.17
N GLY A 150 31.79 -4.71 0.41
CA GLY A 150 32.11 -3.40 0.98
C GLY A 150 32.64 -2.45 -0.08
N LYS A 151 33.90 -2.02 0.04
CA LYS A 151 34.59 -1.13 -0.91
C LYS A 151 35.48 -1.88 -1.92
N GLN A 152 35.54 -3.22 -1.87
CA GLN A 152 36.34 -4.02 -2.80
C GLN A 152 35.61 -4.13 -4.14
N ASN A 153 36.38 -4.26 -5.23
CA ASN A 153 35.78 -4.50 -6.55
C ASN A 153 35.21 -5.92 -6.59
N PRO A 154 33.90 -6.11 -6.76
CA PRO A 154 33.29 -7.43 -6.75
C PRO A 154 33.45 -8.21 -8.05
N ILE A 155 33.85 -7.56 -9.15
CA ILE A 155 33.93 -8.20 -10.47
C ILE A 155 35.05 -9.25 -10.49
N GLY A 156 34.70 -10.48 -10.89
CA GLY A 156 35.62 -11.62 -10.88
C GLY A 156 35.70 -12.39 -9.56
N GLU A 157 35.11 -11.85 -8.47
CA GLU A 157 35.00 -12.55 -7.20
C GLU A 157 33.94 -13.67 -7.28
N THR A 158 34.12 -14.71 -6.44
CA THR A 158 33.21 -15.87 -6.41
C THR A 158 32.52 -15.97 -5.07
N PHE A 159 31.23 -16.28 -5.09
CA PHE A 159 30.45 -16.64 -3.91
C PHE A 159 29.79 -18.01 -4.11
N VAL A 160 29.39 -18.64 -3.02
CA VAL A 160 28.83 -20.00 -3.03
C VAL A 160 27.33 -19.92 -2.72
N LEU A 161 26.52 -20.61 -3.50
CA LEU A 161 25.07 -20.75 -3.28
C LEU A 161 24.80 -21.79 -2.18
N SER A 162 23.54 -21.83 -1.69
CA SER A 162 23.07 -22.87 -0.77
C SER A 162 23.28 -24.28 -1.30
N THR A 163 23.24 -24.47 -2.61
CA THR A 163 23.51 -25.73 -3.32
C THR A 163 24.99 -26.16 -3.33
N GLY A 164 25.88 -25.35 -2.76
CA GLY A 164 27.33 -25.59 -2.80
C GLY A 164 28.02 -25.17 -4.10
N LYS A 165 27.29 -24.73 -5.11
CA LYS A 165 27.87 -24.28 -6.39
C LYS A 165 28.48 -22.89 -6.27
N SER A 166 29.63 -22.70 -6.86
CA SER A 166 30.35 -21.42 -6.92
C SER A 166 29.89 -20.62 -8.12
N VAL A 167 29.64 -19.34 -7.92
CA VAL A 167 29.17 -18.37 -8.94
C VAL A 167 30.12 -17.19 -8.96
N THR A 168 30.49 -16.73 -10.17
CA THR A 168 31.42 -15.60 -10.37
C THR A 168 30.64 -14.34 -10.72
N VAL A 169 30.96 -13.22 -10.07
CA VAL A 169 30.36 -11.92 -10.35
C VAL A 169 30.87 -11.37 -11.68
N SER A 170 29.97 -11.17 -12.65
CA SER A 170 30.29 -10.61 -13.96
C SER A 170 30.01 -9.11 -14.07
N GLY A 171 29.10 -8.60 -13.27
CA GLY A 171 28.74 -7.18 -13.30
C GLY A 171 27.85 -6.75 -12.16
N ILE A 172 27.66 -5.45 -12.08
CA ILE A 172 26.80 -4.78 -11.09
C ILE A 172 25.74 -3.98 -11.83
N PHE A 173 24.48 -4.17 -11.45
CA PHE A 173 23.36 -3.39 -12.02
C PHE A 173 22.78 -2.41 -11.00
N ALA A 174 22.29 -1.28 -11.51
CA ALA A 174 21.51 -0.33 -10.72
C ALA A 174 20.12 -0.89 -10.44
N THR A 175 19.66 -0.74 -9.21
CA THR A 175 18.26 -1.02 -8.89
C THR A 175 17.37 -0.07 -9.70
N PRO A 176 16.33 -0.55 -10.41
CA PRO A 176 15.44 0.30 -11.18
C PRO A 176 14.85 1.42 -10.32
N GLU A 177 14.81 2.65 -10.85
CA GLU A 177 14.20 3.80 -10.14
C GLU A 177 12.70 3.58 -9.92
N ASN A 178 12.04 2.96 -10.89
CA ASN A 178 10.64 2.60 -10.82
C ASN A 178 10.46 1.24 -10.16
N LYS A 179 9.32 1.08 -9.48
CA LYS A 179 8.94 -0.17 -8.84
C LYS A 179 8.86 -1.31 -9.86
N SER A 180 9.26 -2.51 -9.47
CA SER A 180 9.13 -3.73 -10.28
C SER A 180 8.28 -4.77 -9.56
N ILE A 181 7.61 -5.65 -10.30
CA ILE A 181 6.93 -6.82 -9.74
C ILE A 181 7.90 -7.78 -9.08
N LEU A 182 9.16 -7.84 -9.55
CA LEU A 182 10.21 -8.67 -8.99
C LEU A 182 11.22 -7.82 -8.21
N GLN A 183 11.45 -8.20 -6.96
CA GLN A 183 12.57 -7.66 -6.16
C GLN A 183 13.77 -8.60 -6.30
N VAL A 184 14.76 -8.16 -7.05
CA VAL A 184 15.92 -8.96 -7.42
C VAL A 184 17.20 -8.35 -6.87
N ASP A 185 17.91 -9.12 -6.05
CA ASP A 185 19.23 -8.75 -5.53
C ASP A 185 20.35 -9.26 -6.44
N ALA A 186 20.16 -10.45 -7.06
CA ALA A 186 21.10 -11.02 -8.01
C ALA A 186 20.40 -11.76 -9.16
N ILE A 187 21.02 -11.70 -10.35
CA ILE A 187 20.58 -12.41 -11.55
C ILE A 187 21.66 -13.43 -11.90
N LEU A 188 21.30 -14.70 -11.86
CA LEU A 188 22.19 -15.81 -12.14
C LEU A 188 22.01 -16.30 -13.58
N SER A 189 23.08 -16.73 -14.21
CA SER A 189 22.99 -17.49 -15.45
C SER A 189 22.44 -18.89 -15.20
N GLU A 190 21.88 -19.51 -16.24
CA GLU A 190 21.46 -20.92 -16.21
C GLU A 190 22.62 -21.81 -15.73
N MET A 191 22.31 -22.71 -14.80
CA MET A 191 23.23 -23.72 -14.34
C MET A 191 22.66 -25.11 -14.63
N PRO A 192 23.37 -25.97 -15.34
CA PRO A 192 22.91 -27.34 -15.58
C PRO A 192 22.67 -28.11 -14.28
N GLY A 193 21.51 -28.69 -14.12
CA GLY A 193 21.24 -29.81 -13.22
C GLY A 193 20.70 -29.53 -11.83
N ALA A 194 20.47 -28.28 -11.38
CA ALA A 194 20.10 -28.09 -9.97
C ALA A 194 18.84 -27.24 -9.71
N LEU A 195 18.27 -26.56 -10.68
CA LEU A 195 17.25 -25.54 -10.41
C LEU A 195 15.99 -25.67 -11.26
N TRP A 196 15.85 -26.74 -12.05
CA TRP A 196 14.78 -26.89 -13.02
C TRP A 196 13.46 -27.45 -12.47
N GLU A 197 13.45 -27.93 -11.23
CA GLU A 197 12.24 -28.49 -10.61
C GLU A 197 11.29 -27.40 -10.08
N ARG A 198 11.74 -26.16 -10.00
CA ARG A 198 10.88 -25.02 -9.63
C ARG A 198 10.15 -24.51 -10.86
N MET A 199 8.86 -24.27 -10.74
CA MET A 199 8.02 -23.75 -11.82
C MET A 199 8.50 -22.36 -12.25
N PRO A 200 9.07 -22.20 -13.49
CA PRO A 200 9.58 -20.92 -13.94
C PRO A 200 8.44 -19.96 -14.30
N MET A 201 8.64 -18.67 -14.03
CA MET A 201 7.85 -17.61 -14.65
C MET A 201 8.27 -17.45 -16.12
N GLU A 202 7.31 -17.29 -17.01
CA GLU A 202 7.59 -17.04 -18.40
C GLU A 202 7.05 -15.69 -18.84
N PHE A 203 7.95 -14.88 -19.39
CA PHE A 203 7.65 -13.59 -19.99
C PHE A 203 7.68 -13.73 -21.50
N VAL A 204 6.58 -13.38 -22.15
CA VAL A 204 6.43 -13.47 -23.61
C VAL A 204 6.10 -12.09 -24.18
N ARG A 205 6.93 -11.60 -25.08
CA ARG A 205 6.67 -10.38 -25.83
C ARG A 205 6.07 -10.75 -27.17
N PHE A 206 4.87 -10.26 -27.43
CA PHE A 206 4.14 -10.49 -28.67
C PHE A 206 4.35 -9.38 -29.69
N VAL A 207 4.06 -9.70 -30.94
CA VAL A 207 3.96 -8.71 -32.04
C VAL A 207 2.82 -7.73 -31.72
N PRO A 208 3.01 -6.41 -31.93
CA PRO A 208 1.94 -5.43 -31.71
C PRO A 208 0.67 -5.79 -32.48
N GLY A 209 -0.47 -5.83 -31.78
CA GLY A 209 -1.76 -6.19 -32.38
C GLY A 209 -2.11 -7.69 -32.31
N ALA A 210 -1.32 -8.53 -31.66
CA ALA A 210 -1.68 -9.93 -31.42
C ALA A 210 -2.97 -10.02 -30.57
N ASP A 211 -3.91 -10.87 -30.99
CA ASP A 211 -5.17 -11.08 -30.28
C ASP A 211 -4.99 -12.09 -29.14
N ILE A 212 -4.63 -11.55 -27.98
CA ILE A 212 -4.37 -12.35 -26.78
C ILE A 212 -5.64 -13.03 -26.25
N GLN A 213 -6.83 -12.45 -26.47
CA GLN A 213 -8.08 -13.09 -26.04
C GLN A 213 -8.30 -14.40 -26.81
N LYS A 214 -8.09 -14.41 -28.12
CA LYS A 214 -8.14 -15.64 -28.91
C LYS A 214 -7.08 -16.64 -28.50
N LEU A 215 -5.86 -16.17 -28.16
CA LEU A 215 -4.81 -17.04 -27.65
C LEU A 215 -5.19 -17.66 -26.30
N ASN A 216 -5.79 -16.88 -25.40
CA ASN A 216 -6.28 -17.40 -24.12
C ASN A 216 -7.48 -18.34 -24.26
N GLU A 217 -8.36 -18.12 -25.23
CA GLU A 217 -9.48 -19.04 -25.53
C GLU A 217 -9.00 -20.34 -26.17
N ALA A 218 -8.04 -20.25 -27.08
CA ALA A 218 -7.39 -21.42 -27.70
C ALA A 218 -6.45 -22.14 -26.71
N GLY A 219 -5.81 -21.40 -25.82
CA GLY A 219 -4.85 -21.88 -24.82
C GLY A 219 -5.48 -22.44 -23.54
N LYS A 220 -6.82 -22.56 -23.46
CA LYS A 220 -7.47 -23.42 -22.50
C LYS A 220 -7.11 -24.88 -22.78
N ILE A 221 -5.82 -25.17 -22.76
CA ILE A 221 -5.29 -26.50 -22.90
C ILE A 221 -5.57 -27.18 -21.56
N LEU A 222 -6.69 -27.90 -21.55
CA LEU A 222 -7.02 -28.91 -20.58
C LEU A 222 -5.99 -30.02 -20.72
N ARG A 223 -4.88 -29.94 -19.99
CA ARG A 223 -3.98 -31.05 -19.88
C ARG A 223 -4.41 -31.87 -18.70
N PRO A 224 -4.91 -33.12 -18.94
CA PRO A 224 -4.99 -34.10 -17.87
C PRO A 224 -3.57 -34.26 -17.35
N THR A 225 -3.36 -34.09 -16.06
CA THR A 225 -2.13 -34.55 -15.43
C THR A 225 -1.96 -36.03 -15.78
N GLN A 226 -0.73 -36.52 -15.97
CA GLN A 226 -0.46 -37.95 -16.14
C GLN A 226 -0.85 -38.79 -14.90
N VAL A 227 -1.39 -38.13 -13.90
CA VAL A 227 -1.82 -38.67 -12.61
C VAL A 227 -3.33 -38.48 -12.51
N GLY A 228 -4.08 -39.55 -12.85
CA GLY A 228 -5.49 -39.86 -12.58
C GLY A 228 -6.49 -38.69 -12.60
N ASP A 229 -7.59 -38.93 -13.18
CA ASP A 229 -8.89 -38.25 -13.11
C ASP A 229 -8.94 -36.73 -12.82
N GLY A 230 -8.58 -35.95 -13.85
CA GLY A 230 -9.35 -34.75 -14.14
C GLY A 230 -8.99 -33.44 -13.47
N SER A 231 -7.91 -33.25 -12.73
CA SER A 231 -7.48 -31.91 -12.32
C SER A 231 -6.97 -31.13 -13.51
N MET A 232 -7.78 -30.15 -13.95
CA MET A 232 -7.53 -29.39 -15.17
C MET A 232 -6.69 -28.18 -14.85
N TYR A 233 -5.44 -28.18 -15.29
CA TYR A 233 -4.62 -26.98 -15.30
C TYR A 233 -4.98 -26.14 -16.53
N THR A 234 -5.32 -24.88 -16.28
CA THR A 234 -5.59 -23.92 -17.36
C THR A 234 -4.49 -22.90 -17.42
N PHE A 235 -3.83 -22.83 -18.58
CA PHE A 235 -2.84 -21.79 -18.83
C PHE A 235 -3.45 -20.61 -19.54
N SER A 236 -3.10 -19.41 -19.13
CA SER A 236 -3.51 -18.15 -19.74
C SER A 236 -2.38 -17.13 -19.73
N LEU A 237 -2.48 -16.14 -20.58
CA LEU A 237 -1.55 -15.02 -20.65
C LEU A 237 -2.17 -13.80 -19.96
N LEU A 238 -1.46 -13.22 -19.00
CA LEU A 238 -1.85 -12.01 -18.30
C LEU A 238 -0.90 -10.87 -18.66
N SER A 239 -1.45 -9.70 -19.01
CA SER A 239 -0.63 -8.52 -19.32
C SER A 239 0.27 -8.16 -18.14
N LEU A 240 1.53 -7.83 -18.40
CA LEU A 240 2.49 -7.40 -17.38
C LEU A 240 1.97 -6.20 -16.57
N LYS A 241 1.16 -5.32 -17.18
CA LYS A 241 0.50 -4.21 -16.49
C LYS A 241 -0.54 -4.66 -15.47
N ASP A 242 -1.21 -5.79 -15.74
CA ASP A 242 -2.29 -6.29 -14.90
C ASP A 242 -1.79 -7.23 -13.81
N VAL A 243 -0.69 -7.95 -14.05
CA VAL A 243 -0.06 -8.87 -13.07
C VAL A 243 0.21 -8.18 -11.74
N TYR A 244 0.70 -6.93 -11.77
CA TYR A 244 0.99 -6.15 -10.57
C TYR A 244 -0.21 -6.00 -9.62
N TRP A 245 -1.42 -5.97 -10.16
CA TRP A 245 -2.65 -5.79 -9.39
C TRP A 245 -3.28 -7.10 -8.90
N GLU A 246 -2.74 -8.24 -9.34
CA GLU A 246 -3.17 -9.57 -8.92
C GLU A 246 -2.42 -10.01 -7.65
N SER A 247 -2.71 -9.38 -6.53
CA SER A 247 -1.98 -9.57 -5.28
C SER A 247 -1.96 -11.02 -4.80
N ARG A 248 -3.06 -11.75 -4.96
CA ARG A 248 -3.16 -13.16 -4.56
C ARG A 248 -2.26 -14.05 -5.42
N LEU A 249 -2.25 -13.81 -6.73
CA LEU A 249 -1.43 -14.54 -7.70
C LEU A 249 0.07 -14.37 -7.40
N LEU A 250 0.51 -13.12 -7.19
CA LEU A 250 1.91 -12.80 -6.91
C LEU A 250 2.36 -13.32 -5.55
N TYR A 251 1.52 -13.18 -4.52
CA TYR A 251 1.81 -13.71 -3.18
C TYR A 251 2.00 -15.22 -3.21
N ARG A 252 1.18 -15.96 -3.95
CA ARG A 252 1.33 -17.41 -4.10
C ARG A 252 2.58 -17.82 -4.88
N THR A 253 2.98 -17.00 -5.85
CA THR A 253 4.18 -17.27 -6.65
C THR A 253 5.43 -17.13 -5.81
N SER A 254 5.57 -16.02 -5.10
CA SER A 254 6.61 -15.76 -4.12
C SER A 254 6.21 -14.57 -3.25
N PRO A 255 5.97 -14.76 -1.95
CA PRO A 255 5.53 -13.70 -1.06
C PRO A 255 6.60 -12.65 -0.78
N THR A 256 7.87 -12.99 -0.98
CA THR A 256 9.02 -12.15 -0.63
C THR A 256 9.67 -11.48 -1.83
N MET A 257 9.66 -12.13 -3.00
CA MET A 257 10.22 -11.59 -4.24
C MET A 257 9.19 -10.83 -5.07
N CYS A 258 7.91 -11.25 -5.02
CA CYS A 258 6.87 -10.64 -5.82
C CYS A 258 6.17 -9.50 -5.08
N VAL A 259 6.12 -8.34 -5.70
CA VAL A 259 5.46 -7.14 -5.17
C VAL A 259 4.18 -6.88 -5.92
N SER A 260 3.11 -6.67 -5.18
CA SER A 260 1.79 -6.34 -5.73
C SER A 260 1.28 -4.99 -5.26
N GLY A 261 0.38 -4.40 -6.05
CA GLY A 261 -0.34 -3.19 -5.72
C GLY A 261 -1.78 -3.45 -5.29
N ASN A 262 -2.41 -2.42 -4.73
CA ASN A 262 -3.81 -2.43 -4.36
C ASN A 262 -4.58 -1.38 -5.18
N ARG A 263 -5.37 -1.81 -6.17
CA ARG A 263 -6.18 -0.91 -7.02
C ARG A 263 -7.16 -0.06 -6.21
N ALA A 264 -7.81 -0.65 -5.21
CA ALA A 264 -8.77 0.07 -4.38
C ALA A 264 -8.09 1.21 -3.60
N GLN A 265 -6.92 0.94 -3.03
CA GLN A 265 -6.10 1.96 -2.34
C GLN A 265 -5.68 3.08 -3.31
N LEU A 266 -5.27 2.73 -4.53
CA LEU A 266 -4.87 3.71 -5.54
C LEU A 266 -6.04 4.62 -5.94
N TYR A 267 -7.24 4.09 -6.16
CA TYR A 267 -8.44 4.88 -6.47
C TYR A 267 -8.81 5.82 -5.33
N VAL A 268 -8.73 5.34 -4.10
CA VAL A 268 -9.00 6.15 -2.91
C VAL A 268 -7.99 7.29 -2.79
N LEU A 269 -6.69 7.02 -2.92
CA LEU A 269 -5.66 8.06 -2.87
C LEU A 269 -5.79 9.06 -4.01
N SER A 270 -6.18 8.62 -5.21
CA SER A 270 -6.47 9.49 -6.34
C SER A 270 -7.65 10.41 -6.06
N ALA A 271 -8.73 9.88 -5.50
CA ALA A 271 -9.89 10.67 -5.10
C ALA A 271 -9.52 11.70 -4.00
N MET A 272 -8.70 11.30 -3.03
CA MET A 272 -8.20 12.20 -1.99
C MET A 272 -7.34 13.32 -2.57
N CYS A 273 -6.45 13.01 -3.51
CA CYS A 273 -5.65 14.01 -4.22
C CYS A 273 -6.53 15.05 -4.91
N ILE A 274 -7.54 14.59 -5.64
CA ILE A 274 -8.52 15.45 -6.30
C ILE A 274 -9.27 16.32 -5.28
N PHE A 275 -9.75 15.74 -4.18
CA PHE A 275 -10.48 16.50 -3.15
C PHE A 275 -9.62 17.57 -2.48
N ILE A 276 -8.38 17.25 -2.11
CA ILE A 276 -7.46 18.21 -1.47
C ILE A 276 -7.10 19.33 -2.45
N PHE A 277 -6.86 19.00 -3.72
CA PHE A 277 -6.63 20.00 -4.76
C PHE A 277 -7.83 20.95 -4.90
N PHE A 278 -9.05 20.40 -4.95
CA PHE A 278 -10.27 21.19 -5.02
C PHE A 278 -10.49 22.06 -3.78
N ILE A 279 -10.26 21.52 -2.57
CA ILE A 279 -10.36 22.33 -1.34
C ILE A 279 -9.38 23.51 -1.40
N GLY A 280 -8.12 23.26 -1.77
CA GLY A 280 -7.12 24.31 -1.91
C GLY A 280 -7.48 25.36 -2.97
N LEU A 281 -7.94 24.90 -4.13
CA LEU A 281 -8.39 25.75 -5.23
C LEU A 281 -9.62 26.59 -4.84
N LEU A 282 -10.63 25.97 -4.23
CA LEU A 282 -11.83 26.68 -3.76
C LEU A 282 -11.48 27.69 -2.68
N ASN A 283 -10.59 27.33 -1.75
CA ASN A 283 -10.07 28.27 -0.76
C ASN A 283 -9.39 29.47 -1.42
N TYR A 284 -8.51 29.20 -2.38
CA TYR A 284 -7.83 30.24 -3.15
C TYR A 284 -8.81 31.17 -3.88
N ILE A 285 -9.75 30.59 -4.63
CA ILE A 285 -10.78 31.35 -5.37
C ILE A 285 -11.64 32.17 -4.42
N ASN A 286 -12.01 31.63 -3.27
CA ASN A 286 -12.82 32.30 -2.26
C ASN A 286 -12.13 33.54 -1.70
N LEU A 287 -10.87 33.42 -1.31
CA LEU A 287 -10.06 34.54 -0.81
C LEU A 287 -9.73 35.56 -1.90
N TYR A 288 -9.47 35.08 -3.12
CA TYR A 288 -9.25 35.94 -4.26
C TYR A 288 -10.52 36.73 -4.63
N ALA A 289 -11.72 36.14 -4.54
CA ALA A 289 -13.01 36.80 -4.76
C ALA A 289 -13.26 37.93 -3.75
N VAL A 290 -12.75 37.80 -2.52
CA VAL A 290 -12.75 38.85 -1.51
C VAL A 290 -11.90 40.06 -1.94
N LEU A 291 -10.69 39.78 -2.43
CA LEU A 291 -9.78 40.81 -2.94
C LEU A 291 -10.34 41.47 -4.23
N LEU A 292 -10.96 40.67 -5.08
CA LEU A 292 -11.56 41.10 -6.33
C LEU A 292 -12.63 42.18 -6.10
N GLY A 293 -13.45 42.06 -5.03
CA GLY A 293 -14.46 43.09 -4.71
C GLY A 293 -13.89 44.49 -4.57
N LYS A 294 -12.66 44.63 -4.02
CA LYS A 294 -11.94 45.90 -3.94
C LYS A 294 -11.31 46.34 -5.26
N ARG A 295 -10.97 45.39 -6.12
CA ARG A 295 -10.30 45.62 -7.40
C ARG A 295 -11.26 45.77 -8.57
N LEU A 296 -12.46 45.25 -8.46
CA LEU A 296 -13.43 45.31 -9.53
C LEU A 296 -13.60 46.73 -10.04
N ARG A 297 -13.60 47.72 -9.12
CA ARG A 297 -13.67 49.15 -9.46
C ARG A 297 -12.45 49.58 -10.32
N ILE A 298 -11.25 49.14 -10.01
CA ILE A 298 -10.02 49.44 -10.78
C ILE A 298 -10.11 48.76 -12.17
N TYR A 299 -10.54 47.52 -12.23
CA TYR A 299 -10.68 46.80 -13.50
C TYR A 299 -11.79 47.38 -14.39
N LEU A 300 -12.91 47.86 -13.78
CA LEU A 300 -13.97 48.52 -14.50
C LEU A 300 -13.49 49.93 -15.00
N LEU A 301 -12.67 50.64 -14.23
CA LEU A 301 -12.04 51.89 -14.71
C LEU A 301 -11.15 51.64 -15.92
N HIS A 302 -10.30 50.61 -15.91
CA HIS A 302 -9.50 50.23 -17.07
C HIS A 302 -10.39 49.95 -18.30
N ARG A 303 -11.54 49.29 -18.07
CA ARG A 303 -12.51 49.03 -19.14
C ARG A 303 -13.16 50.33 -19.67
N VAL A 304 -13.46 51.27 -18.82
CA VAL A 304 -13.96 52.61 -19.23
C VAL A 304 -12.90 53.36 -20.06
N TRP A 305 -11.61 53.20 -19.72
CA TRP A 305 -10.49 53.76 -20.49
C TRP A 305 -10.15 52.95 -21.73
N GLY A 306 -11.02 52.03 -22.16
CA GLY A 306 -10.88 51.30 -23.41
C GLY A 306 -10.02 50.03 -23.35
N ALA A 307 -9.66 49.56 -22.16
CA ALA A 307 -8.92 48.32 -22.04
C ALA A 307 -9.79 47.13 -22.47
N GLY A 308 -9.32 46.38 -23.47
CA GLY A 308 -9.93 45.13 -23.92
C GLY A 308 -9.81 43.99 -22.90
N SER A 309 -10.37 42.82 -23.21
CA SER A 309 -10.30 41.64 -22.35
C SER A 309 -8.87 41.11 -22.20
N ARG A 310 -8.05 41.17 -23.26
CA ARG A 310 -6.70 40.64 -23.28
C ARG A 310 -5.72 41.36 -22.35
N PRO A 311 -5.60 42.69 -22.32
CA PRO A 311 -4.76 43.38 -21.33
C PRO A 311 -5.21 43.13 -19.89
N LEU A 312 -6.48 43.07 -19.63
CA LEU A 312 -7.03 42.80 -18.31
C LEU A 312 -6.70 41.35 -17.86
N PHE A 313 -6.87 40.41 -18.78
CA PHE A 313 -6.49 39.01 -18.54
C PHE A 313 -5.02 38.90 -18.19
N MET A 314 -4.11 39.50 -18.98
CA MET A 314 -2.69 39.46 -18.73
C MET A 314 -2.31 40.08 -17.37
N LEU A 315 -2.96 41.15 -16.97
CA LEU A 315 -2.72 41.77 -15.66
C LEU A 315 -3.07 40.79 -14.52
N VAL A 316 -4.24 40.20 -14.58
CA VAL A 316 -4.72 39.25 -13.58
C VAL A 316 -3.88 37.95 -13.60
N TYR A 317 -3.47 37.48 -14.78
CA TYR A 317 -2.66 36.28 -14.94
C TYR A 317 -1.29 36.43 -14.26
N TRP A 318 -0.58 37.55 -14.51
CA TRP A 318 0.71 37.80 -13.89
C TRP A 318 0.64 37.90 -12.36
N GLU A 319 -0.43 38.47 -11.83
CA GLU A 319 -0.65 38.54 -10.38
C GLU A 319 -0.80 37.17 -9.77
N ASN A 320 -1.65 36.31 -10.39
CA ASN A 320 -1.88 34.95 -9.90
C ASN A 320 -0.66 34.05 -10.14
N LEU A 321 0.12 34.29 -11.21
CA LEU A 321 1.36 33.55 -11.48
C LEU A 321 2.39 33.78 -10.37
N VAL A 322 2.60 35.04 -9.95
CA VAL A 322 3.55 35.36 -8.85
C VAL A 322 3.14 34.62 -7.58
N LEU A 323 1.86 34.63 -7.23
CA LEU A 323 1.37 33.96 -6.03
C LEU A 323 1.49 32.44 -6.16
N SER A 324 1.23 31.88 -7.34
CA SER A 324 1.38 30.44 -7.60
C SER A 324 2.84 30.00 -7.51
N VAL A 325 3.78 30.79 -8.03
CA VAL A 325 5.23 30.53 -7.91
C VAL A 325 5.64 30.49 -6.44
N LEU A 326 5.25 31.51 -5.66
CA LEU A 326 5.58 31.56 -4.23
C LEU A 326 4.95 30.40 -3.45
N SER A 327 3.71 30.05 -3.78
CA SER A 327 3.02 28.90 -3.15
C SER A 327 3.66 27.59 -3.52
N LEU A 328 4.13 27.41 -4.76
CA LEU A 328 4.80 26.20 -5.19
C LEU A 328 6.18 26.05 -4.55
N LEU A 329 6.97 27.14 -4.45
CA LEU A 329 8.25 27.13 -3.73
C LEU A 329 8.07 26.74 -2.26
N LEU A 330 7.05 27.31 -1.61
CA LEU A 330 6.73 26.94 -0.23
C LEU A 330 6.22 25.49 -0.14
N ALA A 331 5.43 25.02 -1.12
CA ALA A 331 4.97 23.65 -1.19
C ALA A 331 6.14 22.66 -1.28
N TRP A 332 7.14 22.93 -2.13
CA TRP A 332 8.36 22.14 -2.22
C TRP A 332 9.16 22.15 -0.92
N THR A 333 9.26 23.30 -0.25
CA THR A 333 9.90 23.36 1.08
C THR A 333 9.20 22.44 2.09
N VAL A 334 7.85 22.41 2.07
CA VAL A 334 7.05 21.52 2.92
C VAL A 334 7.28 20.06 2.52
N VAL A 335 7.29 19.74 1.22
CA VAL A 335 7.57 18.38 0.72
C VAL A 335 8.91 17.86 1.23
N GLU A 336 9.97 18.64 1.07
CA GLU A 336 11.32 18.26 1.53
C GLU A 336 11.38 18.08 3.06
N LEU A 337 10.70 18.95 3.81
CA LEU A 337 10.65 18.84 5.27
C LEU A 337 9.95 17.57 5.75
N VAL A 338 8.89 17.15 5.04
CA VAL A 338 8.07 15.97 5.41
C VAL A 338 8.59 14.70 4.74
N GLN A 339 9.51 14.80 3.78
CA GLN A 339 10.04 13.68 3.02
C GLN A 339 10.55 12.51 3.87
N PRO A 340 11.32 12.69 4.96
CA PRO A 340 11.76 11.56 5.78
C PRO A 340 10.60 10.76 6.40
N PHE A 341 9.51 11.44 6.78
CA PHE A 341 8.30 10.80 7.27
C PHE A 341 7.57 10.06 6.15
N VAL A 342 7.43 10.67 4.97
CA VAL A 342 6.80 10.07 3.80
C VAL A 342 7.56 8.83 3.34
N ASN A 343 8.90 8.89 3.32
CA ASN A 343 9.74 7.76 2.96
C ASN A 343 9.56 6.57 3.91
N ARG A 344 9.46 6.82 5.22
CA ARG A 344 9.16 5.76 6.21
C ARG A 344 7.75 5.22 6.06
N LEU A 345 6.77 6.09 5.78
CA LEU A 345 5.36 5.69 5.64
C LEU A 345 5.15 4.77 4.44
N PHE A 346 5.80 5.06 3.32
CA PHE A 346 5.67 4.27 2.08
C PHE A 346 6.80 3.24 1.88
N ASP A 347 7.71 3.13 2.84
CA ASP A 347 8.89 2.25 2.77
C ASP A 347 9.67 2.44 1.45
N THR A 348 9.96 3.69 1.14
CA THR A 348 10.42 4.08 -0.21
C THR A 348 11.17 5.39 -0.16
N VAL A 349 12.25 5.48 -0.90
CA VAL A 349 12.97 6.74 -1.11
C VAL A 349 12.42 7.42 -2.37
N PHE A 350 11.78 8.58 -2.18
CA PHE A 350 11.35 9.41 -3.30
C PHE A 350 12.45 10.39 -3.67
N THR A 351 12.96 10.29 -4.88
CA THR A 351 13.89 11.25 -5.49
C THR A 351 13.14 12.24 -6.37
N VAL A 352 13.69 13.45 -6.53
CA VAL A 352 13.12 14.44 -7.44
C VAL A 352 13.40 14.01 -8.87
N GLY A 353 12.34 13.75 -9.63
CA GLY A 353 12.43 13.26 -11.00
C GLY A 353 11.85 14.23 -12.05
N THR A 354 11.92 13.83 -13.30
CA THR A 354 11.34 14.57 -14.43
C THR A 354 9.83 14.76 -14.31
N PHE A 355 9.14 13.80 -13.72
CA PHE A 355 7.70 13.87 -13.43
C PHE A 355 7.36 15.08 -12.55
N ASP A 356 8.14 15.33 -11.51
CA ASP A 356 7.93 16.45 -10.58
C ASP A 356 8.05 17.81 -11.27
N VAL A 357 9.00 17.92 -12.20
CA VAL A 357 9.17 19.12 -13.01
C VAL A 357 7.93 19.35 -13.88
N TRP A 358 7.43 18.31 -14.56
CA TRP A 358 6.24 18.42 -15.40
C TRP A 358 4.96 18.75 -14.60
N VAL A 359 4.79 18.14 -13.43
CA VAL A 359 3.68 18.47 -12.52
C VAL A 359 3.78 19.93 -12.08
N SER A 360 4.96 20.38 -11.67
CA SER A 360 5.18 21.77 -11.22
C SER A 360 4.91 22.78 -12.32
N LEU A 361 5.40 22.52 -13.54
CA LEU A 361 5.15 23.39 -14.70
C LEU A 361 3.66 23.42 -15.07
N SER A 362 3.00 22.26 -15.06
CA SER A 362 1.57 22.14 -15.31
C SER A 362 0.76 23.00 -14.32
N LEU A 363 1.06 22.89 -13.03
CA LEU A 363 0.41 23.68 -11.98
C LEU A 363 0.65 25.20 -12.16
N LEU A 364 1.85 25.61 -12.55
CA LEU A 364 2.20 27.02 -12.81
C LEU A 364 1.45 27.61 -14.01
N VAL A 365 1.09 26.78 -14.99
CA VAL A 365 0.35 27.24 -16.17
C VAL A 365 -1.16 27.21 -15.92
N TRP A 366 -1.69 26.09 -15.47
CA TRP A 366 -3.15 25.88 -15.38
C TRP A 366 -3.80 26.63 -14.22
N LEU A 367 -3.14 26.74 -13.07
CA LEU A 367 -3.75 27.36 -11.89
C LEU A 367 -3.96 28.87 -12.08
N PRO A 368 -2.97 29.69 -12.50
CA PRO A 368 -3.19 31.10 -12.81
C PRO A 368 -4.16 31.30 -13.97
N LEU A 369 -4.13 30.40 -14.97
CA LEU A 369 -5.03 30.45 -16.14
C LEU A 369 -6.50 30.33 -15.70
N LEU A 370 -6.85 29.31 -14.95
CA LEU A 370 -8.21 29.05 -14.46
C LEU A 370 -8.74 30.23 -13.65
N ILE A 371 -7.94 30.73 -12.71
CA ILE A 371 -8.33 31.84 -11.83
C ILE A 371 -8.52 33.13 -12.62
N SER A 372 -7.60 33.41 -13.53
CA SER A 372 -7.68 34.62 -14.36
C SER A 372 -8.85 34.58 -15.31
N LEU A 373 -9.15 33.45 -15.91
CA LEU A 373 -10.30 33.25 -16.75
C LEU A 373 -11.63 33.51 -15.99
N CYS A 374 -11.78 32.89 -14.82
CA CYS A 374 -12.92 33.09 -13.94
C CYS A 374 -13.11 34.58 -13.56
N THR A 375 -12.00 35.26 -13.28
CA THR A 375 -11.98 36.66 -12.88
C THR A 375 -12.39 37.57 -14.03
N VAL A 376 -11.81 37.36 -15.21
CA VAL A 376 -12.12 38.20 -16.40
C VAL A 376 -13.57 38.00 -16.84
N VAL A 377 -14.07 36.77 -16.92
CA VAL A 377 -15.47 36.47 -17.21
C VAL A 377 -16.43 37.20 -16.24
N ARG A 378 -16.07 37.23 -14.96
CA ARG A 378 -16.86 37.95 -13.96
C ARG A 378 -16.82 39.46 -14.17
N CYS A 379 -15.65 40.03 -14.48
CA CYS A 379 -15.51 41.44 -14.79
C CYS A 379 -16.30 41.87 -16.02
N TRP A 380 -16.34 41.03 -17.07
CA TRP A 380 -17.08 41.29 -18.29
C TRP A 380 -18.61 41.19 -18.11
N LYS A 381 -19.07 40.27 -17.28
CA LYS A 381 -20.50 40.13 -16.93
C LYS A 381 -20.98 41.18 -15.93
N SER A 382 -20.10 41.98 -15.31
CA SER A 382 -20.48 43.04 -14.38
C SER A 382 -20.86 44.32 -15.12
N PRO A 383 -22.05 44.89 -14.84
CA PRO A 383 -22.49 46.15 -15.51
C PRO A 383 -21.62 47.33 -15.08
N LEU A 384 -21.31 48.21 -16.01
CA LEU A 384 -20.49 49.43 -15.76
C LEU A 384 -21.12 50.37 -14.71
N GLY A 385 -22.45 50.35 -14.57
CA GLY A 385 -23.17 51.06 -13.52
C GLY A 385 -22.77 50.69 -12.08
N MET A 386 -22.08 49.53 -11.87
CA MET A 386 -21.53 49.20 -10.58
C MET A 386 -20.39 50.11 -10.09
N LEU A 387 -19.82 50.94 -10.98
CA LEU A 387 -18.88 52.02 -10.59
C LEU A 387 -19.56 53.12 -9.75
N LEU A 388 -20.84 53.35 -9.98
CA LEU A 388 -21.65 54.41 -9.33
C LEU A 388 -22.28 53.93 -8.02
N VAL A 389 -22.42 52.62 -7.85
CA VAL A 389 -23.00 52.02 -6.62
C VAL A 389 -21.88 51.73 -5.63
N ARG A 390 -21.89 52.36 -4.46
CA ARG A 390 -21.03 51.98 -3.32
C ARG A 390 -21.21 50.48 -3.06
N SER A 391 -20.19 49.71 -3.32
CA SER A 391 -20.17 48.26 -3.31
C SER A 391 -20.62 47.67 -1.97
N GLY A 392 -21.89 47.36 -1.91
CA GLY A 392 -22.47 46.66 -0.78
C GLY A 392 -23.47 45.64 -1.28
N ASN A 393 -23.28 44.38 -0.98
CA ASN A 393 -24.28 43.32 -1.08
C ASN A 393 -24.68 42.80 -2.47
N ASP A 394 -23.73 42.35 -3.25
CA ASP A 394 -24.07 41.43 -4.33
C ASP A 394 -24.43 40.04 -3.73
N ARG A 395 -25.76 39.82 -3.53
CA ARG A 395 -26.32 38.57 -2.95
C ARG A 395 -25.85 37.33 -3.68
N LYS A 396 -25.54 37.41 -4.99
CA LYS A 396 -24.99 36.29 -5.78
C LYS A 396 -23.58 35.95 -5.35
N SER A 397 -22.73 36.94 -5.10
CA SER A 397 -21.34 36.72 -4.62
C SER A 397 -21.29 36.08 -3.23
N ILE A 398 -22.25 36.46 -2.37
CA ILE A 398 -22.36 35.88 -1.01
C ILE A 398 -22.78 34.42 -1.09
N ARG A 399 -23.76 34.06 -1.91
CA ARG A 399 -24.23 32.66 -2.09
C ARG A 399 -23.16 31.78 -2.68
N LEU A 400 -22.38 32.27 -3.64
CA LEU A 400 -21.29 31.50 -4.24
C LEU A 400 -20.19 31.13 -3.20
N ARG A 401 -19.81 32.12 -2.38
CA ARG A 401 -18.82 31.90 -1.29
C ARG A 401 -19.34 30.93 -0.24
N GLN A 402 -20.61 30.96 0.07
CA GLN A 402 -21.26 30.01 0.95
C GLN A 402 -21.25 28.60 0.35
N GLY A 403 -21.56 28.48 -0.95
CA GLY A 403 -21.48 27.20 -1.65
C GLY A 403 -20.10 26.60 -1.58
N PHE A 404 -19.04 27.39 -1.78
CA PHE A 404 -17.67 26.90 -1.66
C PHE A 404 -17.33 26.44 -0.23
N LEU A 405 -17.73 27.20 0.79
CA LEU A 405 -17.51 26.82 2.17
C LEU A 405 -18.31 25.56 2.56
N PHE A 406 -19.53 25.43 2.04
CA PHE A 406 -20.35 24.23 2.21
C PHE A 406 -19.64 22.98 1.66
N VAL A 407 -19.16 23.03 0.41
CA VAL A 407 -18.41 21.91 -0.21
C VAL A 407 -17.15 21.60 0.60
N GLN A 408 -16.41 22.62 1.03
CA GLN A 408 -15.21 22.48 1.83
C GLN A 408 -15.49 21.80 3.18
N TYR A 409 -16.54 22.20 3.91
CA TYR A 409 -16.96 21.52 5.14
C TYR A 409 -17.39 20.08 4.88
N THR A 410 -18.14 19.83 3.82
CA THR A 410 -18.60 18.48 3.46
C THR A 410 -17.40 17.54 3.27
N VAL A 411 -16.42 17.94 2.44
CA VAL A 411 -15.25 17.11 2.19
C VAL A 411 -14.40 16.96 3.47
N THR A 412 -14.23 18.01 4.26
CA THR A 412 -13.48 17.93 5.52
C THR A 412 -14.12 16.95 6.49
N ILE A 413 -15.46 16.99 6.66
CA ILE A 413 -16.18 16.05 7.53
C ILE A 413 -16.02 14.62 7.01
N VAL A 414 -16.16 14.38 5.70
CA VAL A 414 -15.95 13.05 5.10
C VAL A 414 -14.56 12.52 5.43
N LEU A 415 -13.51 13.32 5.21
CA LEU A 415 -12.13 12.89 5.48
C LEU A 415 -11.90 12.59 6.97
N VAL A 416 -12.49 13.38 7.88
CA VAL A 416 -12.38 13.14 9.33
C VAL A 416 -13.13 11.86 9.72
N VAL A 417 -14.32 11.61 9.16
CA VAL A 417 -15.05 10.34 9.39
C VAL A 417 -14.23 9.15 8.93
N LEU A 418 -13.66 9.22 7.72
CA LEU A 418 -12.82 8.15 7.19
C LEU A 418 -11.57 7.92 8.07
N ALA A 419 -10.89 8.97 8.49
CA ALA A 419 -9.73 8.87 9.38
C ALA A 419 -10.08 8.18 10.71
N LEU A 420 -11.19 8.58 11.36
CA LEU A 420 -11.65 7.96 12.60
C LEU A 420 -12.08 6.50 12.38
N PHE A 421 -12.72 6.20 11.24
CA PHE A 421 -13.10 4.83 10.89
C PHE A 421 -11.88 3.93 10.72
N PHE A 422 -10.89 4.34 9.91
CA PHE A 422 -9.70 3.54 9.68
C PHE A 422 -8.86 3.35 10.95
N HIS A 423 -8.79 4.36 11.79
CA HIS A 423 -8.13 4.22 13.09
C HIS A 423 -8.86 3.22 14.00
N ARG A 424 -10.19 3.29 14.03
CA ARG A 424 -11.02 2.32 14.78
C ARG A 424 -10.90 0.90 14.20
N HIS A 425 -10.87 0.78 12.86
CA HIS A 425 -10.70 -0.51 12.18
C HIS A 425 -9.33 -1.11 12.47
N LEU A 426 -8.27 -0.32 12.39
CA LEU A 426 -6.93 -0.73 12.75
C LEU A 426 -6.85 -1.19 14.22
N ASN A 427 -7.45 -0.44 15.14
CA ASN A 427 -7.51 -0.84 16.56
C ASN A 427 -8.26 -2.17 16.75
N LEU A 428 -9.32 -2.41 15.99
CA LEU A 428 -10.02 -3.70 16.01
C LEU A 428 -9.08 -4.82 15.55
N LEU A 429 -8.38 -4.64 14.42
CA LEU A 429 -7.47 -5.66 13.87
C LEU A 429 -6.32 -5.98 14.83
N LEU A 430 -5.70 -4.96 15.43
CA LEU A 430 -4.57 -5.12 16.33
C LEU A 430 -4.93 -5.72 17.69
N ASN A 431 -6.17 -5.48 18.18
CA ASN A 431 -6.63 -5.94 19.49
C ASN A 431 -7.48 -7.22 19.44
N THR A 432 -7.81 -7.72 18.25
CA THR A 432 -8.51 -9.01 18.12
C THR A 432 -7.51 -10.14 18.33
N PRO A 433 -7.73 -11.03 19.32
CA PRO A 433 -6.84 -12.17 19.52
C PRO A 433 -6.80 -13.06 18.27
N PRO A 434 -5.62 -13.45 17.79
CA PRO A 434 -5.53 -14.31 16.61
C PRO A 434 -5.99 -15.76 16.86
N GLY A 435 -6.19 -16.15 18.11
CA GLY A 435 -6.63 -17.50 18.50
C GLY A 435 -5.47 -18.46 18.76
N PHE A 436 -4.23 -17.98 18.77
CA PHE A 436 -3.03 -18.74 19.08
C PHE A 436 -2.01 -17.90 19.86
N GLN A 437 -1.02 -18.57 20.44
CA GLN A 437 0.05 -17.90 21.19
C GLN A 437 1.02 -17.18 20.25
N VAL A 438 1.18 -15.87 20.45
CA VAL A 438 2.04 -14.99 19.65
C VAL A 438 3.30 -14.58 20.40
N GLU A 439 3.19 -14.42 21.72
CA GLU A 439 4.28 -13.87 22.55
C GLU A 439 5.38 -14.91 22.80
N ASN A 440 6.62 -14.44 22.78
CA ASN A 440 7.82 -15.23 23.05
C ASN A 440 8.04 -16.42 22.11
N VAL A 441 7.60 -16.31 20.86
CA VAL A 441 7.85 -17.32 19.82
C VAL A 441 8.83 -16.76 18.80
N ILE A 442 9.92 -17.53 18.57
CA ILE A 442 10.94 -17.27 17.56
C ILE A 442 10.67 -18.16 16.36
N HIS A 443 10.68 -17.59 15.17
CA HIS A 443 10.80 -18.29 13.90
C HIS A 443 12.26 -18.24 13.45
N ALA A 444 12.86 -19.37 13.19
CA ALA A 444 14.24 -19.46 12.74
C ALA A 444 14.40 -20.55 11.70
N ASN A 445 15.20 -20.27 10.69
CA ASN A 445 15.65 -21.29 9.75
C ASN A 445 17.00 -21.80 10.25
N LEU A 446 17.01 -22.96 10.89
CA LEU A 446 18.23 -23.54 11.49
C LEU A 446 18.89 -24.59 10.61
N VAL A 447 18.23 -25.00 9.52
CA VAL A 447 18.76 -25.97 8.56
C VAL A 447 18.90 -25.28 7.21
N TYR A 448 20.12 -25.11 6.73
CA TYR A 448 20.47 -24.35 5.55
C TYR A 448 20.77 -25.20 4.30
N GLU A 449 20.70 -26.50 4.42
CA GLU A 449 20.87 -27.37 3.26
C GLU A 449 19.67 -27.29 2.34
N SER A 450 19.94 -27.18 1.05
CA SER A 450 18.92 -27.17 0.01
C SER A 450 18.00 -28.39 0.11
N THR A 451 16.68 -28.18 0.00
CA THR A 451 15.69 -29.23 -0.17
C THR A 451 15.62 -29.76 -1.60
N ASP A 452 16.56 -29.39 -2.45
CA ASP A 452 16.60 -29.77 -3.86
C ASP A 452 17.00 -31.26 -4.01
N TYR A 453 15.97 -32.09 -4.17
CA TYR A 453 16.12 -33.57 -4.24
C TYR A 453 17.05 -34.03 -5.36
N ALA A 454 17.26 -33.23 -6.41
CA ALA A 454 18.15 -33.59 -7.53
C ALA A 454 19.67 -33.50 -7.20
N SER A 455 20.01 -32.83 -6.12
CA SER A 455 21.41 -32.64 -5.68
C SER A 455 21.82 -33.50 -4.50
N TYR A 456 20.93 -34.36 -3.98
CA TYR A 456 21.25 -35.20 -2.83
C TYR A 456 22.14 -36.40 -3.21
N THR A 457 23.36 -36.37 -2.67
CA THR A 457 24.14 -37.60 -2.50
C THR A 457 23.77 -38.23 -1.16
N ASP A 458 23.95 -39.54 -1.02
CA ASP A 458 23.72 -40.22 0.25
C ASP A 458 24.51 -39.59 1.41
N GLU A 459 25.70 -39.05 1.12
CA GLU A 459 26.53 -38.34 2.08
C GLU A 459 25.89 -37.02 2.52
N SER A 460 25.28 -36.25 1.60
CA SER A 460 24.61 -34.98 1.91
C SER A 460 23.36 -35.22 2.75
N ILE A 461 22.59 -36.26 2.46
CA ILE A 461 21.42 -36.68 3.23
C ILE A 461 21.83 -37.06 4.66
N GLN A 462 22.90 -37.84 4.81
CA GLN A 462 23.38 -38.23 6.14
C GLN A 462 23.92 -37.05 6.93
N ALA A 463 24.70 -36.17 6.30
CA ALA A 463 25.21 -34.95 6.93
C ALA A 463 24.06 -34.04 7.41
N ARG A 464 23.00 -33.88 6.60
CA ARG A 464 21.81 -33.15 7.01
C ARG A 464 21.10 -33.79 8.20
N LYS A 465 20.91 -35.12 8.18
CA LYS A 465 20.29 -35.84 9.29
C LYS A 465 21.09 -35.68 10.59
N GLN A 466 22.43 -35.73 10.53
CA GLN A 466 23.27 -35.50 11.69
C GLN A 466 23.14 -34.09 12.26
N ARG A 467 23.11 -33.06 11.39
CA ARG A 467 22.94 -31.67 11.82
C ARG A 467 21.58 -31.43 12.42
N VAL A 468 20.52 -31.95 11.80
CA VAL A 468 19.17 -31.88 12.35
C VAL A 468 19.12 -32.49 13.74
N ALA A 469 19.68 -33.68 13.92
CA ALA A 469 19.76 -34.35 15.23
C ALA A 469 20.56 -33.53 16.26
N GLN A 470 21.66 -32.91 15.86
CA GLN A 470 22.47 -32.05 16.73
C GLN A 470 21.71 -30.81 17.16
N ILE A 471 20.98 -30.16 16.24
CA ILE A 471 20.13 -28.99 16.54
C ILE A 471 19.01 -29.38 17.49
N ASP A 472 18.30 -30.45 17.21
CA ASP A 472 17.18 -30.95 18.02
C ASP A 472 17.62 -31.29 19.45
N GLU A 473 18.77 -31.95 19.60
CA GLU A 473 19.34 -32.26 20.89
C GLU A 473 19.70 -30.99 21.67
N ALA A 474 20.30 -30.00 20.98
CA ALA A 474 20.65 -28.73 21.57
C ALA A 474 19.40 -27.95 22.03
N LEU A 475 18.36 -27.88 21.20
CA LEU A 475 17.08 -27.21 21.55
C LEU A 475 16.44 -27.90 22.77
N SER A 476 16.45 -29.22 22.82
CA SER A 476 15.85 -30.00 23.91
C SER A 476 16.62 -29.86 25.24
N LYS A 477 17.91 -29.54 25.20
CA LYS A 477 18.75 -29.32 26.38
C LYS A 477 18.64 -27.88 26.95
N CYS A 478 18.09 -26.93 26.21
CA CYS A 478 18.01 -25.55 26.63
C CYS A 478 16.83 -25.36 27.60
N PRO A 479 17.06 -25.04 28.91
CA PRO A 479 15.99 -24.93 29.88
C PRO A 479 15.11 -23.69 29.66
N ASP A 480 15.59 -22.68 28.94
CA ASP A 480 14.87 -21.44 28.66
C ASP A 480 13.89 -21.59 27.46
N ILE A 481 13.95 -22.73 26.76
CA ILE A 481 13.00 -23.11 25.71
C ILE A 481 11.88 -23.94 26.34
N SER A 482 10.63 -23.52 26.19
CA SER A 482 9.46 -24.23 26.71
C SER A 482 8.97 -25.33 25.79
N CYS A 483 8.96 -25.07 24.49
CA CYS A 483 8.54 -26.00 23.44
C CYS A 483 9.10 -25.56 22.10
N TRP A 484 9.34 -26.51 21.20
CA TRP A 484 9.74 -26.18 19.83
C TRP A 484 9.18 -27.22 18.84
N THR A 485 9.04 -26.80 17.60
CA THR A 485 8.64 -27.66 16.48
C THR A 485 9.39 -27.26 15.22
N ALA A 486 9.60 -28.21 14.33
CA ALA A 486 10.16 -27.98 13.00
C ALA A 486 9.11 -28.35 11.96
N GLY A 487 8.44 -27.36 11.39
CA GLY A 487 7.36 -27.53 10.42
C GLY A 487 7.75 -27.16 9.01
N LEU A 488 6.96 -27.58 8.04
CA LEU A 488 7.08 -27.14 6.64
C LEU A 488 6.68 -25.68 6.47
N TYR A 489 5.74 -25.22 7.30
CA TYR A 489 5.15 -23.89 7.21
C TYR A 489 5.03 -23.24 8.59
N SER A 490 5.01 -21.91 8.61
CA SER A 490 4.66 -21.12 9.79
C SER A 490 3.15 -21.17 10.05
N ILE A 491 2.71 -20.85 11.27
CA ILE A 491 1.27 -20.72 11.59
C ILE A 491 0.58 -19.60 10.80
N LEU A 492 1.34 -18.62 10.29
CA LEU A 492 0.84 -17.48 9.52
C LEU A 492 0.92 -17.68 8.01
N ASP A 493 1.90 -18.42 7.51
CA ASP A 493 2.18 -18.57 6.09
C ASP A 493 1.47 -19.79 5.52
N PHE A 494 0.14 -19.67 5.39
CA PHE A 494 -0.63 -20.80 5.00
C PHE A 494 -1.59 -20.51 3.85
N ASP A 495 -1.12 -20.66 2.61
CA ASP A 495 -1.94 -20.56 1.40
C ASP A 495 -1.96 -21.84 0.55
N TYR A 496 -1.50 -22.99 1.13
CA TYR A 496 -1.64 -24.25 0.42
C TYR A 496 -3.06 -24.77 0.56
N THR A 497 -3.81 -24.73 -0.52
CA THR A 497 -5.18 -25.25 -0.61
C THR A 497 -5.19 -26.57 -1.35
N ALA A 498 -5.89 -27.55 -0.82
CA ALA A 498 -6.13 -28.84 -1.46
C ALA A 498 -7.62 -29.13 -1.53
N GLU A 499 -8.02 -29.93 -2.50
CA GLU A 499 -9.40 -30.34 -2.68
C GLU A 499 -9.66 -31.67 -1.95
N PHE A 500 -10.70 -31.64 -1.16
CA PHE A 500 -11.12 -32.77 -0.35
C PHE A 500 -12.58 -33.13 -0.66
N GLN A 501 -12.92 -34.41 -0.60
CA GLN A 501 -14.27 -34.88 -0.77
C GLN A 501 -14.84 -35.35 0.56
N ASN A 502 -16.03 -34.86 0.90
CA ASN A 502 -16.76 -35.32 2.08
C ASN A 502 -17.49 -36.66 1.83
N ALA A 503 -18.09 -37.25 2.86
CA ALA A 503 -18.83 -38.51 2.74
C ALA A 503 -20.06 -38.46 1.79
N LYS A 504 -20.54 -37.24 1.43
CA LYS A 504 -21.64 -37.04 0.48
C LYS A 504 -21.15 -36.94 -0.97
N GLY A 505 -19.84 -36.97 -1.21
CA GLY A 505 -19.26 -36.82 -2.54
C GLY A 505 -19.10 -35.37 -2.97
N GLU A 506 -19.31 -34.37 -2.10
CA GLU A 506 -19.12 -32.93 -2.39
C GLU A 506 -17.66 -32.57 -2.25
N THR A 507 -17.10 -31.84 -3.22
CA THR A 507 -15.73 -31.36 -3.20
C THR A 507 -15.64 -30.03 -2.45
N VAL A 508 -14.73 -29.93 -1.49
CA VAL A 508 -14.50 -28.76 -0.64
C VAL A 508 -13.02 -28.42 -0.66
N SER A 509 -12.72 -27.16 -0.95
CA SER A 509 -11.34 -26.63 -0.90
C SER A 509 -10.99 -26.23 0.53
N LEU A 510 -9.97 -26.87 1.12
CA LEU A 510 -9.49 -26.60 2.47
C LEU A 510 -8.02 -26.19 2.43
N ASN A 511 -7.60 -25.35 3.39
CA ASN A 511 -6.18 -25.11 3.61
C ASN A 511 -5.57 -26.30 4.35
N GLN A 512 -4.56 -26.92 3.74
CA GLN A 512 -3.92 -28.12 4.27
C GLN A 512 -2.59 -27.76 4.93
N ASN A 513 -2.36 -28.18 6.18
CA ASN A 513 -1.08 -28.06 6.89
C ASN A 513 -0.53 -29.41 7.33
N PHE A 514 0.79 -29.50 7.39
CA PHE A 514 1.51 -30.59 7.97
C PHE A 514 2.10 -30.14 9.31
N ALA A 515 1.75 -30.80 10.38
CA ALA A 515 2.12 -30.38 11.72
C ALA A 515 2.60 -31.58 12.55
N THR A 516 3.53 -31.29 13.47
CA THR A 516 3.85 -32.25 14.53
C THR A 516 2.89 -32.07 15.72
N PRO A 517 2.74 -33.03 16.63
CA PRO A 517 1.93 -32.86 17.83
C PRO A 517 2.32 -31.65 18.68
N GLU A 518 3.63 -31.32 18.73
CA GLU A 518 4.19 -30.18 19.47
C GLU A 518 3.70 -28.83 18.92
N PHE A 519 3.34 -28.75 17.63
CA PHE A 519 2.79 -27.55 17.01
C PHE A 519 1.54 -27.04 17.74
N PHE A 520 0.63 -27.95 18.07
CA PHE A 520 -0.62 -27.59 18.76
C PHE A 520 -0.36 -27.09 20.19
N THR A 521 0.62 -27.70 20.87
CA THR A 521 1.02 -27.30 22.21
C THR A 521 1.73 -25.95 22.20
N LEU A 522 2.66 -25.75 21.26
CA LEU A 522 3.44 -24.52 21.12
C LEU A 522 2.54 -23.29 20.89
N PHE A 523 1.55 -23.44 20.03
CA PHE A 523 0.61 -22.36 19.71
C PHE A 523 -0.61 -22.31 20.61
N ASN A 524 -0.69 -23.22 21.61
CA ASN A 524 -1.86 -23.34 22.51
C ASN A 524 -3.19 -23.44 21.74
N LEU A 525 -3.18 -24.25 20.64
CA LEU A 525 -4.38 -24.54 19.86
C LEU A 525 -5.25 -25.57 20.63
N LYS A 526 -6.39 -25.09 21.11
CA LYS A 526 -7.25 -25.93 21.96
C LYS A 526 -8.01 -26.97 21.15
N LEU A 527 -7.85 -28.24 21.55
CA LEU A 527 -8.67 -29.32 21.04
C LEU A 527 -10.09 -29.22 21.65
N VAL A 528 -11.10 -29.21 20.80
CA VAL A 528 -12.52 -29.10 21.18
C VAL A 528 -13.17 -30.47 21.31
N GLU A 529 -12.88 -31.33 20.32
CA GLU A 529 -13.43 -32.70 20.24
C GLU A 529 -12.32 -33.64 19.76
N GLY A 530 -12.41 -34.91 20.17
CA GLY A 530 -11.50 -35.96 19.69
C GLY A 530 -10.12 -35.96 20.37
N LYS A 531 -9.12 -36.37 19.62
CA LYS A 531 -7.71 -36.50 20.06
C LYS A 531 -6.75 -36.05 18.97
N LEU A 532 -5.52 -35.69 19.34
CA LEU A 532 -4.45 -35.54 18.38
C LEU A 532 -3.96 -36.92 17.96
N PRO A 533 -3.78 -37.21 16.65
CA PRO A 533 -3.28 -38.47 16.18
C PRO A 533 -1.84 -38.70 16.63
N VAL A 534 -1.52 -39.91 16.99
CA VAL A 534 -0.15 -40.34 17.36
C VAL A 534 0.57 -40.87 16.12
N GLU A 535 -0.18 -41.46 15.21
CA GLU A 535 0.26 -41.94 13.91
C GLU A 535 -0.56 -41.26 12.81
N GLU A 536 -0.24 -41.47 11.54
CA GLU A 536 -0.94 -40.86 10.39
C GLU A 536 -2.34 -41.52 10.14
N ASP A 537 -3.11 -41.75 11.19
CA ASP A 537 -4.39 -42.48 11.16
C ASP A 537 -5.61 -41.56 10.96
N GLY A 538 -5.42 -40.25 10.82
CA GLY A 538 -6.52 -39.33 10.59
C GLY A 538 -6.12 -37.89 10.44
N PHE A 539 -7.12 -37.03 10.24
CA PHE A 539 -6.93 -35.60 10.10
C PHE A 539 -7.42 -34.84 11.33
N VAL A 540 -6.78 -33.73 11.62
CA VAL A 540 -7.28 -32.71 12.57
C VAL A 540 -7.77 -31.52 11.77
N VAL A 541 -8.95 -31.00 12.12
CA VAL A 541 -9.55 -29.85 11.44
C VAL A 541 -9.93 -28.75 12.43
N ASN A 542 -10.07 -27.52 11.97
CA ASN A 542 -10.70 -26.50 12.78
C ASN A 542 -12.23 -26.54 12.61
N ARG A 543 -12.96 -25.85 13.48
CA ARG A 543 -14.44 -25.81 13.39
C ARG A 543 -14.95 -25.29 12.06
N ALA A 544 -14.23 -24.34 11.45
CA ALA A 544 -14.58 -23.79 10.13
C ALA A 544 -14.50 -24.85 9.04
N ALA A 545 -13.46 -25.70 9.04
CA ALA A 545 -13.33 -26.79 8.07
C ALA A 545 -14.37 -27.90 8.31
N LEU A 546 -14.66 -28.24 9.57
CA LEU A 546 -15.69 -29.21 9.89
C LEU A 546 -17.06 -28.78 9.31
N ARG A 547 -17.40 -27.50 9.50
CA ARG A 547 -18.64 -26.91 8.93
C ARG A 547 -18.60 -26.84 7.39
N ALA A 548 -17.46 -26.48 6.79
CA ALA A 548 -17.33 -26.44 5.35
C ALA A 548 -17.49 -27.81 4.71
N LEU A 549 -17.04 -28.87 5.37
CA LEU A 549 -17.26 -30.28 4.98
C LEU A 549 -18.71 -30.76 5.21
N GLY A 550 -19.58 -29.95 5.78
CA GLY A 550 -20.99 -30.28 6.03
C GLY A 550 -21.23 -31.14 7.26
N TYR A 551 -20.27 -31.24 8.18
CA TYR A 551 -20.38 -31.96 9.43
C TYR A 551 -20.71 -31.03 10.61
N THR A 552 -21.53 -31.55 11.54
CA THR A 552 -21.89 -30.83 12.79
C THR A 552 -21.15 -31.37 14.01
N SER A 553 -20.67 -32.63 13.93
CA SER A 553 -19.91 -33.32 14.98
C SER A 553 -18.82 -34.18 14.38
N LEU A 554 -17.90 -34.63 15.21
CA LEU A 554 -16.81 -35.51 14.80
C LEU A 554 -17.28 -36.94 14.44
N GLU A 555 -18.44 -37.33 14.96
CA GLU A 555 -18.94 -38.71 14.80
C GLU A 555 -19.22 -39.08 13.34
N GLY A 556 -18.50 -40.08 12.82
CA GLY A 556 -18.60 -40.53 11.43
C GLY A 556 -18.03 -39.56 10.37
N ALA A 557 -17.35 -38.51 10.79
CA ALA A 557 -16.76 -37.53 9.87
C ALA A 557 -15.52 -38.14 9.18
N THR A 558 -15.58 -38.23 7.85
CA THR A 558 -14.49 -38.74 7.01
C THR A 558 -14.23 -37.77 5.86
N VAL A 559 -13.01 -37.75 5.38
CA VAL A 559 -12.61 -36.91 4.28
C VAL A 559 -11.59 -37.62 3.38
N LEU A 560 -11.76 -37.51 2.08
CA LEU A 560 -10.87 -38.05 1.07
C LEU A 560 -10.03 -36.94 0.44
N ASP A 561 -8.72 -37.09 0.49
CA ASP A 561 -7.78 -36.19 -0.20
C ASP A 561 -7.78 -36.54 -1.70
N LEU A 562 -8.36 -35.68 -2.50
CA LEU A 562 -8.50 -35.90 -3.95
C LEU A 562 -7.14 -35.86 -4.65
N ARG A 563 -6.22 -35.05 -4.19
CA ARG A 563 -4.88 -34.96 -4.74
C ARG A 563 -4.07 -36.21 -4.46
N MET A 564 -4.11 -36.71 -3.23
CA MET A 564 -3.43 -37.98 -2.89
C MET A 564 -4.06 -39.16 -3.60
N LYS A 565 -5.38 -39.14 -3.86
CA LYS A 565 -6.09 -40.14 -4.64
C LYS A 565 -5.56 -40.21 -6.09
N GLU A 566 -5.10 -39.09 -6.65
CA GLU A 566 -4.45 -39.08 -7.98
C GLU A 566 -3.17 -39.94 -8.02
N PHE A 567 -2.40 -39.96 -6.92
CA PHE A 567 -1.18 -40.77 -6.80
C PHE A 567 -1.45 -42.19 -6.32
N VAL A 568 -2.52 -42.38 -5.53
CA VAL A 568 -2.92 -43.64 -4.93
C VAL A 568 -4.41 -43.90 -5.28
N PRO A 569 -4.72 -44.54 -6.42
CA PRO A 569 -6.08 -44.71 -6.91
C PRO A 569 -7.04 -45.39 -5.92
N ASP A 570 -6.52 -46.30 -5.09
CA ASP A 570 -7.27 -47.05 -4.07
C ASP A 570 -7.34 -46.34 -2.72
N LEU A 571 -6.96 -45.06 -2.65
CA LEU A 571 -6.98 -44.27 -1.41
C LEU A 571 -8.43 -44.23 -0.85
N GLN A 572 -8.59 -44.68 0.38
CA GLN A 572 -9.85 -44.58 1.09
C GLN A 572 -9.98 -43.27 1.86
N ALA A 573 -11.22 -42.83 2.09
CA ALA A 573 -11.50 -41.72 2.97
C ALA A 573 -10.94 -42.00 4.38
N ARG A 574 -10.23 -41.01 4.96
CA ARG A 574 -9.69 -41.10 6.31
C ARG A 574 -10.59 -40.37 7.31
N PRO A 575 -10.65 -40.84 8.57
CA PRO A 575 -11.46 -40.18 9.58
C PRO A 575 -10.87 -38.83 9.99
N ILE A 576 -11.75 -37.90 10.36
CA ILE A 576 -11.39 -36.74 11.13
C ILE A 576 -11.32 -37.17 12.59
N VAL A 577 -10.16 -37.10 13.23
CA VAL A 577 -9.91 -37.60 14.59
C VAL A 577 -9.89 -36.54 15.66
N GLY A 578 -9.76 -35.28 15.27
CA GLY A 578 -9.74 -34.14 16.19
C GLY A 578 -10.25 -32.86 15.57
N VAL A 579 -10.86 -32.03 16.40
CA VAL A 579 -11.35 -30.69 16.05
C VAL A 579 -10.74 -29.68 16.98
N ILE A 580 -10.06 -28.68 16.42
CA ILE A 580 -9.50 -27.55 17.17
C ILE A 580 -10.38 -26.30 17.07
N GLU A 581 -10.19 -25.35 18.00
CA GLU A 581 -10.81 -24.03 17.90
C GLU A 581 -10.37 -23.29 16.64
N ASP A 582 -11.26 -22.40 16.17
CA ASP A 582 -10.98 -21.53 15.04
C ASP A 582 -9.89 -20.51 15.41
N TYR A 583 -8.95 -20.27 14.51
CA TYR A 583 -7.92 -19.25 14.65
C TYR A 583 -7.66 -18.52 13.31
N TYR A 584 -7.04 -17.37 13.37
CA TYR A 584 -6.74 -16.57 12.18
C TYR A 584 -5.31 -16.86 11.69
N SER A 585 -5.17 -17.69 10.67
CA SER A 585 -3.88 -18.04 10.05
C SER A 585 -3.32 -16.96 9.12
N GLY A 586 -3.93 -15.76 9.08
CA GLY A 586 -3.53 -14.67 8.23
C GLY A 586 -4.22 -13.37 8.66
N HIS A 587 -4.43 -12.48 7.72
CA HIS A 587 -5.07 -11.19 7.99
C HIS A 587 -6.51 -11.37 8.49
N ILE A 588 -6.80 -10.87 9.71
CA ILE A 588 -8.09 -11.08 10.41
C ILE A 588 -9.30 -10.62 9.58
N SER A 589 -9.15 -9.55 8.79
CA SER A 589 -10.25 -9.05 7.96
C SER A 589 -10.78 -10.05 6.94
N LYS A 590 -9.99 -11.06 6.57
CA LYS A 590 -10.39 -12.14 5.65
C LYS A 590 -11.20 -13.26 6.34
N GLY A 591 -11.32 -13.19 7.66
CA GLY A 591 -12.02 -14.20 8.45
C GLY A 591 -11.17 -15.43 8.75
N VAL A 592 -11.81 -16.41 9.39
CA VAL A 592 -11.21 -17.71 9.70
C VAL A 592 -11.20 -18.58 8.46
N ARG A 593 -10.05 -19.16 8.15
CA ARG A 593 -9.91 -20.11 7.03
C ARG A 593 -10.25 -21.53 7.48
N PRO A 594 -10.92 -22.33 6.64
CA PRO A 594 -11.09 -23.77 6.88
C PRO A 594 -9.72 -24.46 6.78
N MET A 595 -9.25 -25.04 7.90
CA MET A 595 -7.93 -25.64 8.01
C MET A 595 -8.02 -27.15 8.28
N LEU A 596 -7.22 -27.93 7.56
CA LEU A 596 -7.03 -29.35 7.76
C LEU A 596 -5.55 -29.63 8.04
N PHE A 597 -5.26 -30.40 9.08
CA PHE A 597 -3.91 -30.77 9.48
C PHE A 597 -3.68 -32.25 9.26
N MET A 598 -2.61 -32.56 8.54
CA MET A 598 -1.99 -33.88 8.58
C MET A 598 -0.96 -33.87 9.71
N VAL A 599 -1.23 -34.62 10.74
CA VAL A 599 -0.38 -34.66 11.94
C VAL A 599 0.51 -35.89 11.87
N SER A 600 1.83 -35.64 11.87
CA SER A 600 2.83 -36.74 11.89
C SER A 600 4.05 -36.29 12.69
N PRO A 601 4.52 -37.12 13.62
CA PRO A 601 5.75 -36.84 14.39
C PRO A 601 7.02 -36.90 13.52
N THR A 602 6.93 -37.54 12.36
CA THR A 602 8.07 -37.71 11.43
C THR A 602 8.13 -36.66 10.34
N MET A 603 7.05 -35.91 10.12
CA MET A 603 6.93 -34.91 9.06
C MET A 603 7.54 -33.59 9.51
N ARG A 604 8.82 -33.44 9.29
CA ARG A 604 9.64 -32.30 9.71
C ARG A 604 10.03 -31.41 8.52
N GLY A 605 10.03 -30.12 8.76
CA GLY A 605 10.51 -29.12 7.82
C GLY A 605 11.75 -28.40 8.35
N ASP A 606 12.13 -27.34 7.65
CA ASP A 606 13.31 -26.52 7.97
C ASP A 606 12.96 -25.27 8.78
N VAL A 607 11.66 -24.97 8.95
CA VAL A 607 11.17 -23.81 9.71
C VAL A 607 11.00 -24.19 11.17
N TYR A 608 11.94 -23.79 11.99
CA TYR A 608 11.88 -23.98 13.44
C TYR A 608 11.06 -22.88 14.10
N GLN A 609 10.12 -23.30 14.91
CA GLN A 609 9.25 -22.44 15.71
C GLN A 609 9.55 -22.77 17.17
N ILE A 610 10.03 -21.78 17.91
CA ILE A 610 10.61 -21.99 19.23
C ILE A 610 9.91 -21.07 20.23
N ALA A 611 9.18 -21.64 21.17
CA ALA A 611 8.56 -20.92 22.26
C ALA A 611 9.52 -20.82 23.45
N CYS A 612 9.76 -19.57 23.90
CA CYS A 612 10.67 -19.27 25.01
C CYS A 612 9.90 -19.06 26.30
N GLN A 613 10.54 -19.31 27.44
CA GLN A 613 9.99 -18.91 28.72
C GLN A 613 9.86 -17.36 28.82
N PRO A 614 8.84 -16.84 29.54
CA PRO A 614 8.66 -15.41 29.70
C PRO A 614 9.91 -14.71 30.22
N GLY A 615 10.34 -13.64 29.53
CA GLY A 615 11.54 -12.87 29.88
C GLY A 615 12.87 -13.46 29.46
N LYS A 616 12.89 -14.65 28.82
CA LYS A 616 14.11 -15.34 28.41
C LYS A 616 14.45 -15.20 26.91
N LEU A 617 13.66 -14.45 26.18
CA LEU A 617 13.77 -14.33 24.71
C LEU A 617 15.18 -13.97 24.24
N SER A 618 15.83 -12.96 24.84
CA SER A 618 17.20 -12.55 24.46
C SER A 618 18.22 -13.62 24.74
N GLN A 619 18.07 -14.37 25.85
CA GLN A 619 18.99 -15.46 26.22
C GLN A 619 18.89 -16.61 25.23
N VAL A 620 17.68 -16.95 24.80
CA VAL A 620 17.44 -17.97 23.78
C VAL A 620 18.00 -17.54 22.41
N ILE A 621 17.83 -16.28 22.02
CA ILE A 621 18.40 -15.76 20.77
C ILE A 621 19.93 -15.86 20.79
N ASP A 622 20.58 -15.49 21.90
CA ASP A 622 22.04 -15.62 22.04
C ASP A 622 22.50 -17.07 22.05
N TYR A 623 21.69 -17.96 22.66
CA TYR A 623 21.95 -19.41 22.61
C TYR A 623 21.83 -19.94 21.18
N LEU A 624 20.81 -19.61 20.42
CA LEU A 624 20.63 -20.03 19.04
C LEU A 624 21.76 -19.51 18.13
N ARG A 625 22.23 -18.27 18.37
CA ARG A 625 23.38 -17.72 17.65
C ARG A 625 24.67 -18.50 17.94
N LYS A 626 24.88 -18.93 19.17
CA LYS A 626 26.02 -19.82 19.53
C LYS A 626 25.89 -21.19 18.88
N LEU A 627 24.71 -21.78 18.92
CA LEU A 627 24.40 -23.06 18.30
C LEU A 627 24.69 -23.03 16.79
N GLU A 628 24.25 -21.97 16.11
CA GLU A 628 24.54 -21.79 14.68
C GLU A 628 26.05 -21.73 14.40
N ARG A 629 26.79 -20.98 15.24
CA ARG A 629 28.25 -20.93 15.14
C ARG A 629 28.90 -22.30 15.33
N GLU A 630 28.40 -23.11 16.26
CA GLU A 630 28.91 -24.46 16.53
C GLU A 630 28.61 -25.44 15.38
N VAL A 631 27.39 -25.36 14.79
CA VAL A 631 26.95 -26.28 13.75
C VAL A 631 27.48 -25.89 12.37
N TYR A 632 27.53 -24.58 12.05
CA TYR A 632 27.86 -24.09 10.70
C TYR A 632 29.12 -23.24 10.63
N GLY A 633 29.73 -22.88 11.77
CA GLY A 633 30.93 -22.03 11.83
C GLY A 633 30.69 -20.56 11.44
N THR A 634 29.47 -20.06 11.53
CA THR A 634 29.09 -18.71 11.08
C THR A 634 28.28 -17.95 12.14
N GLU A 635 28.31 -16.61 12.06
CA GLU A 635 27.60 -15.74 13.02
C GLU A 635 26.33 -15.09 12.45
N ASN A 636 25.78 -15.57 11.34
CA ASN A 636 24.71 -14.92 10.62
C ASN A 636 23.33 -15.52 10.91
N PHE A 637 23.02 -15.72 12.19
CA PHE A 637 21.75 -16.26 12.64
C PHE A 637 20.60 -15.32 12.26
N GLN A 638 19.71 -15.82 11.43
CA GLN A 638 18.50 -15.10 11.00
C GLN A 638 17.27 -15.67 11.71
N TYR A 639 16.51 -14.79 12.31
CA TYR A 639 15.28 -15.13 12.98
C TYR A 639 14.26 -13.99 12.82
N SER A 640 13.00 -14.30 12.98
CA SER A 640 11.94 -13.33 13.19
C SER A 640 11.17 -13.64 14.49
N LEU A 641 10.54 -12.65 15.03
CA LEU A 641 9.61 -12.86 16.14
C LEU A 641 8.21 -13.00 15.57
N LEU A 642 7.46 -13.99 15.98
CA LEU A 642 6.09 -14.20 15.53
C LEU A 642 5.22 -12.97 15.77
N LYS A 643 5.47 -12.24 16.86
CA LYS A 643 4.81 -10.97 17.15
C LYS A 643 5.05 -9.92 16.07
N ASP A 644 6.29 -9.81 15.61
CA ASP A 644 6.65 -8.86 14.56
C ASP A 644 6.05 -9.29 13.21
N ASP A 645 6.01 -10.60 12.94
CA ASP A 645 5.42 -11.13 11.72
C ASP A 645 3.91 -10.91 11.68
N VAL A 646 3.21 -11.09 12.81
CA VAL A 646 1.80 -10.71 12.96
C VAL A 646 1.61 -9.21 12.73
N GLN A 647 2.48 -8.35 13.27
CA GLN A 647 2.39 -6.90 13.05
C GLN A 647 2.63 -6.51 11.59
N LYS A 648 3.51 -7.21 10.89
CA LYS A 648 3.76 -6.99 9.44
C LYS A 648 2.51 -7.20 8.60
N LEU A 649 1.62 -8.14 8.97
CA LEU A 649 0.35 -8.37 8.28
C LEU A 649 -0.51 -7.09 8.24
N TYR A 650 -0.45 -6.26 9.28
CA TYR A 650 -1.24 -5.04 9.41
C TYR A 650 -0.51 -3.76 9.00
N LYS A 651 0.71 -3.87 8.44
CA LYS A 651 1.51 -2.71 8.01
C LYS A 651 0.76 -1.86 6.98
N SER A 652 0.06 -2.50 6.05
CA SER A 652 -0.76 -1.82 5.04
C SER A 652 -1.90 -1.03 5.68
N ASP A 653 -2.61 -1.61 6.66
CA ASP A 653 -3.71 -0.95 7.35
C ASP A 653 -3.23 0.22 8.21
N GLN A 654 -2.06 0.08 8.84
CA GLN A 654 -1.40 1.18 9.58
C GLN A 654 -1.04 2.33 8.64
N GLN A 655 -0.51 2.03 7.46
CA GLN A 655 -0.21 3.03 6.43
C GLN A 655 -1.49 3.75 6.01
N VAL A 656 -2.56 3.02 5.70
CA VAL A 656 -3.86 3.58 5.30
C VAL A 656 -4.42 4.48 6.39
N ALA A 657 -4.48 4.02 7.65
CA ALA A 657 -4.97 4.81 8.77
C ALA A 657 -4.16 6.10 9.00
N THR A 658 -2.82 6.01 8.87
CA THR A 658 -1.91 7.16 8.99
C THR A 658 -2.13 8.17 7.87
N ILE A 659 -2.27 7.70 6.63
CA ILE A 659 -2.54 8.52 5.45
C ILE A 659 -3.84 9.29 5.63
N TYR A 660 -4.94 8.61 5.96
CA TYR A 660 -6.23 9.27 6.19
C TYR A 660 -6.18 10.30 7.32
N SER A 661 -5.47 10.00 8.41
CA SER A 661 -5.30 10.92 9.54
C SER A 661 -4.52 12.17 9.14
N ALA A 662 -3.43 12.01 8.40
CA ALA A 662 -2.65 13.13 7.89
C ALA A 662 -3.48 14.03 6.95
N PHE A 663 -4.23 13.43 6.04
CA PHE A 663 -5.08 14.20 5.11
C PHE A 663 -6.29 14.84 5.78
N ALA A 664 -6.91 14.19 6.76
CA ALA A 664 -7.95 14.81 7.58
C ALA A 664 -7.41 16.04 8.32
N PHE A 665 -6.23 15.93 8.91
CA PHE A 665 -5.56 17.05 9.57
C PHE A 665 -5.30 18.22 8.61
N ILE A 666 -4.78 17.94 7.43
CA ILE A 666 -4.49 18.95 6.40
C ILE A 666 -5.79 19.59 5.89
N ALA A 667 -6.84 18.80 5.65
CA ALA A 667 -8.15 19.31 5.25
C ALA A 667 -8.74 20.25 6.30
N ILE A 668 -8.58 19.92 7.60
CA ILE A 668 -8.98 20.79 8.71
C ILE A 668 -8.20 22.11 8.67
N VAL A 669 -6.87 22.05 8.51
CA VAL A 669 -6.01 23.25 8.45
C VAL A 669 -6.42 24.15 7.29
N ILE A 670 -6.58 23.60 6.08
CA ILE A 670 -6.99 24.37 4.90
C ILE A 670 -8.40 24.94 5.11
N SER A 671 -9.30 24.17 5.71
CA SER A 671 -10.67 24.61 6.04
C SER A 671 -10.66 25.79 7.02
N CYS A 672 -9.83 25.72 8.06
CA CYS A 672 -9.65 26.81 9.01
C CYS A 672 -9.09 28.07 8.35
N LEU A 673 -8.08 27.94 7.48
CA LEU A 673 -7.51 29.06 6.73
C LEU A 673 -8.58 29.71 5.82
N GLY A 674 -9.41 28.91 5.16
CA GLY A 674 -10.51 29.39 4.34
C GLY A 674 -11.55 30.15 5.17
N LEU A 675 -11.95 29.57 6.29
CA LEU A 675 -12.89 30.18 7.23
C LEU A 675 -12.35 31.49 7.82
N LEU A 676 -11.07 31.50 8.19
CA LEU A 676 -10.37 32.72 8.65
C LEU A 676 -10.46 33.85 7.63
N GLY A 677 -10.18 33.55 6.37
CA GLY A 677 -10.20 34.57 5.32
C GLY A 677 -11.58 35.14 5.04
N ILE A 678 -12.59 34.26 4.96
CA ILE A 678 -13.98 34.67 4.68
C ILE A 678 -14.56 35.44 5.86
N SER A 679 -14.36 34.95 7.09
CA SER A 679 -14.92 35.59 8.29
C SER A 679 -14.25 36.93 8.58
N LEU A 680 -12.95 37.10 8.33
CA LEU A 680 -12.29 38.44 8.37
C LEU A 680 -12.93 39.43 7.43
N PHE A 681 -13.31 38.99 6.24
CA PHE A 681 -13.99 39.86 5.29
C PHE A 681 -15.43 40.20 5.72
N ASP A 682 -16.22 39.19 6.11
CA ASP A 682 -17.60 39.38 6.54
C ASP A 682 -17.68 40.31 7.77
N ILE A 683 -16.74 40.18 8.71
CA ILE A 683 -16.63 41.04 9.89
C ILE A 683 -16.29 42.49 9.47
N ARG A 684 -15.29 42.67 8.59
CA ARG A 684 -14.89 44.01 8.12
C ARG A 684 -16.04 44.72 7.37
N GLN A 685 -16.81 43.96 6.62
CA GLN A 685 -17.96 44.51 5.89
C GLN A 685 -19.07 44.96 6.83
N ARG A 686 -19.17 44.36 8.03
CA ARG A 686 -20.17 44.64 9.05
C ARG A 686 -19.68 45.54 10.18
N TYR A 687 -18.48 46.10 10.08
CA TYR A 687 -17.88 46.91 11.17
C TYR A 687 -18.82 48.03 11.60
N ARG A 688 -19.49 48.73 10.65
CA ARG A 688 -20.46 49.78 10.95
C ARG A 688 -21.69 49.25 11.69
N GLU A 689 -22.27 48.14 11.24
CA GLU A 689 -23.36 47.44 11.95
C GLU A 689 -22.98 47.04 13.37
N ILE A 690 -21.80 46.47 13.51
CA ILE A 690 -21.27 46.07 14.81
C ILE A 690 -21.03 47.29 15.71
N ALA A 691 -20.44 48.36 15.18
CA ALA A 691 -20.20 49.60 15.94
C ALA A 691 -21.52 50.26 16.41
N ILE A 692 -22.50 50.39 15.52
CA ILE A 692 -23.84 50.95 15.86
C ILE A 692 -24.51 50.10 16.95
N ARG A 693 -24.52 48.78 16.83
CA ARG A 693 -25.11 47.89 17.83
C ARG A 693 -24.38 47.98 19.20
N LYS A 694 -23.05 48.09 19.16
CA LYS A 694 -22.23 48.23 20.38
C LYS A 694 -22.51 49.56 21.09
N VAL A 695 -22.68 50.67 20.35
CA VAL A 695 -23.05 51.97 20.91
C VAL A 695 -24.47 51.93 21.49
N ASN A 696 -25.36 51.13 20.89
CA ASN A 696 -26.73 50.89 21.37
C ASN A 696 -26.80 49.81 22.50
N GLY A 697 -25.68 49.40 23.11
CA GLY A 697 -25.67 48.53 24.25
C GLY A 697 -25.73 47.03 23.99
N ALA A 698 -25.51 46.59 22.72
CA ALA A 698 -25.49 45.16 22.41
C ALA A 698 -24.33 44.46 23.14
N MET A 699 -24.61 43.32 23.80
CA MET A 699 -23.62 42.49 24.46
C MET A 699 -22.78 41.70 23.47
N LEU A 700 -21.60 41.27 23.89
CA LEU A 700 -20.73 40.41 23.09
C LEU A 700 -21.43 39.12 22.63
N LYS A 701 -22.33 38.58 23.45
CA LYS A 701 -23.15 37.38 23.12
C LYS A 701 -24.01 37.60 21.86
N ASP A 702 -24.61 38.79 21.70
CA ASP A 702 -25.46 39.09 20.54
C ASP A 702 -24.66 39.14 19.24
N LEU A 703 -23.44 39.66 19.32
CA LEU A 703 -22.49 39.66 18.20
C LEU A 703 -22.02 38.25 17.81
N TYR A 704 -21.77 37.42 18.82
CA TYR A 704 -21.39 36.02 18.59
C TYR A 704 -22.54 35.27 17.90
N VAL A 705 -23.75 35.33 18.43
CA VAL A 705 -24.91 34.65 17.85
C VAL A 705 -25.17 35.13 16.40
N LEU A 706 -25.08 36.42 16.14
CA LEU A 706 -25.29 37.00 14.80
C LEU A 706 -24.29 36.45 13.77
N LEU A 707 -23.00 36.34 14.12
CA LEU A 707 -21.96 35.94 13.22
C LEU A 707 -21.84 34.39 13.12
N LEU A 708 -21.99 33.68 14.25
CA LEU A 708 -21.84 32.22 14.28
C LEU A 708 -23.03 31.49 13.64
N ARG A 709 -24.28 31.98 13.83
CA ARG A 709 -25.51 31.31 13.36
C ARG A 709 -25.40 30.86 11.90
N ARG A 710 -24.83 31.69 11.05
CA ARG A 710 -24.72 31.43 9.63
C ARG A 710 -23.72 30.31 9.33
N TYR A 711 -22.54 30.32 9.96
CA TYR A 711 -21.50 29.31 9.76
C TYR A 711 -21.89 27.98 10.36
N VAL A 712 -22.50 27.97 11.54
CA VAL A 712 -23.03 26.76 12.19
C VAL A 712 -24.13 26.12 11.35
N GLY A 713 -25.04 26.92 10.80
CA GLY A 713 -26.08 26.41 9.89
C GLY A 713 -25.53 25.78 8.64
N MET A 714 -24.45 26.34 8.06
CA MET A 714 -23.78 25.74 6.91
C MET A 714 -23.01 24.44 7.28
N LEU A 715 -22.40 24.40 8.47
CA LEU A 715 -21.73 23.21 8.97
C LEU A 715 -22.73 22.06 9.20
N LEU A 716 -23.89 22.35 9.76
CA LEU A 716 -24.98 21.37 9.93
C LEU A 716 -25.48 20.82 8.57
N LEU A 717 -25.71 21.72 7.61
CA LEU A 717 -26.09 21.32 6.25
C LEU A 717 -25.02 20.46 5.58
N ALA A 718 -23.74 20.82 5.75
CA ALA A 718 -22.61 20.04 5.23
C ALA A 718 -22.55 18.64 5.88
N ALA A 719 -22.84 18.53 7.18
CA ALA A 719 -22.88 17.26 7.87
C ALA A 719 -23.98 16.34 7.32
N VAL A 720 -25.15 16.86 7.00
CA VAL A 720 -26.27 16.09 6.39
C VAL A 720 -25.86 15.44 5.07
N VAL A 721 -25.02 16.10 4.27
CA VAL A 721 -24.52 15.55 3.00
C VAL A 721 -23.27 14.67 3.22
N ALA A 722 -22.40 15.06 4.16
CA ALA A 722 -21.15 14.34 4.42
C ALA A 722 -21.39 12.94 4.99
N VAL A 723 -22.40 12.78 5.86
CA VAL A 723 -22.68 11.48 6.51
C VAL A 723 -23.02 10.38 5.49
N PRO A 724 -23.97 10.56 4.56
CA PRO A 724 -24.25 9.56 3.54
C PRO A 724 -23.04 9.26 2.64
N LEU A 725 -22.29 10.29 2.24
CA LEU A 725 -21.10 10.12 1.40
C LEU A 725 -20.01 9.32 2.11
N ALA A 726 -19.74 9.62 3.37
CA ALA A 726 -18.74 8.88 4.16
C ALA A 726 -19.20 7.44 4.42
N TRP A 727 -20.50 7.22 4.71
CA TRP A 727 -21.08 5.90 4.87
C TRP A 727 -20.92 5.06 3.59
N LEU A 728 -21.25 5.65 2.43
CA LEU A 728 -21.10 4.98 1.13
C LEU A 728 -19.64 4.60 0.86
N ALA A 729 -18.70 5.51 1.14
CA ALA A 729 -17.26 5.25 0.97
C ALA A 729 -16.77 4.11 1.88
N ILE A 730 -17.18 4.09 3.15
CA ILE A 730 -16.87 3.01 4.09
C ILE A 730 -17.48 1.70 3.64
N HIS A 731 -18.74 1.71 3.24
CA HIS A 731 -19.46 0.52 2.78
C HIS A 731 -18.77 -0.11 1.57
N TYR A 732 -18.41 0.69 0.57
CA TYR A 732 -17.68 0.24 -0.61
C TYR A 732 -16.31 -0.36 -0.27
N TYR A 733 -15.55 0.32 0.59
CA TYR A 733 -14.23 -0.16 1.01
C TYR A 733 -14.30 -1.48 1.79
N THR A 734 -15.33 -1.64 2.62
CA THR A 734 -15.48 -2.82 3.52
C THR A 734 -16.32 -3.94 2.93
N ALA A 735 -16.70 -3.86 1.65
CA ALA A 735 -17.58 -4.85 1.01
C ALA A 735 -17.00 -6.27 1.07
N ASP A 736 -15.70 -6.41 0.81
CA ASP A 736 -14.99 -7.68 0.76
C ASP A 736 -14.38 -8.13 2.11
N LEU A 737 -14.62 -7.35 3.19
CA LEU A 737 -14.08 -7.65 4.50
C LEU A 737 -15.08 -8.45 5.34
N VAL A 738 -14.65 -9.63 5.83
CA VAL A 738 -15.45 -10.46 6.75
C VAL A 738 -15.50 -9.84 8.14
N VAL A 739 -14.33 -9.46 8.67
CA VAL A 739 -14.20 -8.77 9.96
C VAL A 739 -13.96 -7.30 9.72
N LYS A 740 -14.91 -6.47 10.14
CA LYS A 740 -14.88 -5.01 9.96
C LYS A 740 -15.38 -4.27 11.19
N ALA A 741 -14.85 -3.08 11.41
CA ALA A 741 -15.31 -2.22 12.49
C ALA A 741 -16.76 -1.78 12.25
N SER A 742 -17.57 -1.79 13.30
CA SER A 742 -18.95 -1.33 13.22
C SER A 742 -19.02 0.17 12.96
N VAL A 743 -19.84 0.57 11.99
CA VAL A 743 -20.14 1.98 11.69
C VAL A 743 -21.24 2.43 12.65
N THR A 744 -20.87 3.24 13.65
CA THR A 744 -21.80 3.72 14.67
C THR A 744 -22.15 5.20 14.46
N VAL A 745 -23.33 5.63 14.89
CA VAL A 745 -23.71 7.05 14.88
C VAL A 745 -22.71 7.91 15.66
N GLY A 746 -22.12 7.37 16.72
CA GLY A 746 -21.08 8.02 17.52
C GLY A 746 -19.85 8.43 16.70
N LEU A 747 -19.48 7.65 15.67
CA LEU A 747 -18.36 7.98 14.77
C LEU A 747 -18.62 9.27 14.02
N PHE A 748 -19.82 9.41 13.42
CA PHE A 748 -20.21 10.60 12.67
C PHE A 748 -20.35 11.82 13.58
N LEU A 749 -20.89 11.62 14.77
CA LEU A 749 -21.03 12.67 15.78
C LEU A 749 -19.66 13.18 16.25
N ALA A 750 -18.72 12.28 16.52
CA ALA A 750 -17.35 12.63 16.89
C ALA A 750 -16.65 13.44 15.80
N ALA A 751 -16.73 13.01 14.54
CA ALA A 751 -16.15 13.73 13.42
C ALA A 751 -16.80 15.14 13.26
N PHE A 752 -18.11 15.23 13.34
CA PHE A 752 -18.82 16.51 13.32
C PHE A 752 -18.37 17.43 14.47
N LEU A 753 -18.29 16.92 15.70
CA LEU A 753 -17.88 17.70 16.86
C LEU A 753 -16.43 18.20 16.72
N ILE A 754 -15.50 17.40 16.22
CA ILE A 754 -14.12 17.83 15.98
C ILE A 754 -14.10 19.02 15.03
N VAL A 755 -14.75 18.91 13.87
CA VAL A 755 -14.78 19.99 12.88
C VAL A 755 -15.56 21.21 13.41
N ALA A 756 -16.65 21.00 14.14
CA ALA A 756 -17.44 22.06 14.75
C ALA A 756 -16.66 22.85 15.79
N VAL A 757 -16.01 22.16 16.74
CA VAL A 757 -15.22 22.80 17.80
C VAL A 757 -14.10 23.64 17.21
N ILE A 758 -13.33 23.10 16.26
CA ILE A 758 -12.22 23.81 15.63
C ILE A 758 -12.74 25.02 14.83
N SER A 759 -13.83 24.85 14.06
CA SER A 759 -14.43 25.94 13.28
C SER A 759 -14.98 27.05 14.18
N VAL A 760 -15.69 26.69 15.23
CA VAL A 760 -16.25 27.65 16.21
C VAL A 760 -15.12 28.35 16.96
N ALA A 761 -14.08 27.63 17.42
CA ALA A 761 -12.92 28.23 18.07
C ALA A 761 -12.22 29.26 17.16
N THR A 762 -12.05 28.94 15.87
CA THR A 762 -11.49 29.83 14.86
C THR A 762 -12.31 31.11 14.70
N LEU A 763 -13.63 30.98 14.64
CA LEU A 763 -14.56 32.11 14.53
C LEU A 763 -14.60 32.97 15.81
N LEU A 764 -14.65 32.33 16.98
CA LEU A 764 -14.64 33.02 18.28
C LEU A 764 -13.39 33.86 18.46
N TRP A 765 -12.22 33.33 18.10
CA TRP A 765 -10.96 34.08 18.13
C TRP A 765 -11.04 35.34 17.27
N GLN A 766 -11.62 35.26 16.07
CA GLN A 766 -11.76 36.40 15.19
C GLN A 766 -12.80 37.43 15.65
N VAL A 767 -13.96 36.99 16.14
CA VAL A 767 -14.99 37.86 16.66
C VAL A 767 -14.49 38.61 17.90
N ASN A 768 -13.75 37.93 18.78
CA ASN A 768 -13.13 38.56 19.94
C ASN A 768 -12.11 39.64 19.53
N LYS A 769 -11.27 39.36 18.49
CA LYS A 769 -10.37 40.37 17.93
C LYS A 769 -11.12 41.56 17.34
N ALA A 770 -12.22 41.33 16.66
CA ALA A 770 -13.05 42.39 16.06
C ALA A 770 -13.81 43.20 17.11
N SER A 771 -14.26 42.57 18.19
CA SER A 771 -14.99 43.22 19.29
C SER A 771 -14.13 44.20 20.10
N ARG A 772 -12.80 44.06 20.07
CA ARG A 772 -11.85 44.95 20.74
C ARG A 772 -11.58 46.27 19.96
N ILE A 773 -12.08 46.41 18.73
CA ILE A 773 -11.88 47.59 17.91
C ILE A 773 -12.78 48.75 18.49
N ASN A 774 -12.15 49.93 18.61
CA ASN A 774 -12.83 51.11 19.15
C ASN A 774 -13.87 51.64 18.14
N PRO A 775 -15.18 51.76 18.54
CA PRO A 775 -16.22 52.24 17.65
C PRO A 775 -15.98 53.65 17.10
N SER A 776 -15.28 54.51 17.86
CA SER A 776 -14.96 55.90 17.45
C SER A 776 -13.96 55.95 16.29
N GLU A 777 -13.01 55.00 16.19
CA GLU A 777 -12.05 54.93 15.08
C GLU A 777 -12.73 54.47 13.77
N VAL A 778 -13.75 53.62 13.89
CA VAL A 778 -14.50 53.11 12.72
C VAL A 778 -15.39 54.20 12.13
N MET A 779 -15.93 55.13 12.96
CA MET A 779 -16.78 56.24 12.51
C MET A 779 -15.97 57.44 12.00
N LYS A 780 -14.68 57.60 12.42
CA LYS A 780 -13.80 58.71 12.03
C LYS A 780 -13.11 58.54 10.68
N ASN A 781 -12.97 57.25 10.21
CA ASN A 781 -12.25 56.90 8.98
C ASN A 781 -13.18 56.89 7.72
N GLU A 782 -14.33 57.53 7.76
CA GLU A 782 -15.19 57.91 6.63
C GLU A 782 -15.06 59.40 6.32
#